data_26c48a0841a9428ea17a2397f11cfdf6
#
_entry.id   26c48a0841a9428ea17a2397f11cfdf6
#
_cell.length_a   1.000
_cell.length_b   1.000
_cell.length_c   1.000
_cell.angle_alpha   90.00
_cell.angle_beta   90.00
_cell.angle_gamma   90.00
#
_symmetry.space_group_name_H-M   'P 1'
#
loop_
_entity.id
_entity.type
_entity.pdbx_description
1 polymer ?
#
loop_
_entity_poly.entity_id
_entity_poly.type
_entity_poly.pdbx_seq_one_letter_code
_entity_poly.pdbx_strand_id
1 'polypeptide(L)'
;MSKSRKRATGSSRRTFLKTAAGVAAGTVLAHQNLFAQGARVNATAAGAANLAFPKINQPFMITPKQALDWHVFKAECGPTYAGSAGWKRFVDLVTAKLPEYGAIDLDYVDIPYDHYIVEDWPDRRTHEHNSGVAVEKLVTDGTPVPVVAGYGMTSGSTPREGLTAPMLYYDPAHPPEASQIAGKILVFQTAKQPPPPYSNSFLDTYTLTDYEWRSPGKWSPLFTPPPTGVTSSYHSRWVWSQVGGFASIGIKGGAAGIVVVYDLSPGAALGLTQRSVYTANGRAGLGATYINCPTLALDRVNGTKVLADAKAGKMATLTLTARFQRDTGKAIIGYVPGKNYGTPQDEQVLLATHTDAMSLIEENGAFAMLGIMSYFNRIPKASRPRTLAFYFDCRHFMPGGEGSWPQYDYYEIHKDKLKSIVATLGMEHMGGRQTVETGPGGNTYAYSTETPENGGVITSLMDVYNNNIWLVEAVARAATDNHWPRVDVKCGNSGPGVNGGFQGQVKSPMNKGREYKIPGIGLAGDWPGGWTQTFAQVDTEAGPHGFDENYFVQQVAGLTQLAGELMLVKPLTIDLGWGAIKSAINTAADSDFVAAAKAGEQRKALLAQYVAAFRHMESAKNAEARTALKDLTTSISSSVVPEKQATLKKLVDDQLAKLG
;
A
#
# COMPACT_ATOMS: atom_id res chain seq x y z
N MET A 1 57.07 -42.91 12.32
CA MET A 1 56.69 -41.52 12.64
C MET A 1 55.19 -41.37 12.50
N SER A 2 54.47 -41.47 13.63
CA SER A 2 53.03 -41.44 13.73
C SER A 2 52.59 -40.01 14.05
N LYS A 3 51.72 -39.38 13.23
CA LYS A 3 51.07 -38.10 13.53
C LYS A 3 49.65 -38.38 14.08
N SER A 4 49.47 -38.16 15.37
CA SER A 4 48.19 -38.22 16.03
C SER A 4 47.28 -37.07 15.59
N ARG A 5 46.10 -37.36 15.09
CA ARG A 5 45.02 -36.39 14.89
C ARG A 5 44.23 -36.23 16.20
N LYS A 6 44.26 -35.04 16.76
CA LYS A 6 43.34 -34.65 17.86
C LYS A 6 41.92 -34.52 17.30
N ARG A 7 40.98 -35.27 17.85
CA ARG A 7 39.52 -35.10 17.65
C ARG A 7 39.07 -33.89 18.42
N ALA A 8 38.40 -32.95 17.74
CA ALA A 8 37.66 -31.89 18.39
C ALA A 8 36.39 -32.49 19.00
N THR A 9 36.18 -32.24 20.30
CA THR A 9 34.97 -32.62 21.03
C THR A 9 33.85 -31.67 20.65
N GLY A 10 32.83 -32.19 19.96
CA GLY A 10 31.63 -31.43 19.64
C GLY A 10 30.83 -31.11 20.91
N SER A 11 30.42 -29.87 21.06
CA SER A 11 29.49 -29.47 22.11
C SER A 11 28.11 -30.09 21.82
N SER A 12 27.45 -30.57 22.91
CA SER A 12 26.19 -31.28 22.76
C SER A 12 25.06 -30.33 22.34
N ARG A 13 24.13 -30.83 21.53
CA ARG A 13 22.90 -30.13 21.11
C ARG A 13 22.12 -29.47 22.26
N ARG A 14 22.22 -30.02 23.46
CA ARG A 14 21.58 -29.47 24.68
C ARG A 14 22.21 -28.15 25.16
N THR A 15 23.52 -27.96 24.97
CA THR A 15 24.21 -26.72 25.35
C THR A 15 23.88 -25.61 24.33
N PHE A 16 23.80 -25.96 23.06
CA PHE A 16 23.40 -25.01 22.01
C PHE A 16 21.99 -24.48 22.20
N LEU A 17 21.02 -25.36 22.51
CA LEU A 17 19.63 -24.95 22.75
C LEU A 17 19.45 -24.11 24.03
N LYS A 18 20.24 -24.31 25.05
CA LYS A 18 20.21 -23.47 26.26
C LYS A 18 20.83 -22.09 26.01
N THR A 19 21.84 -21.98 25.19
CA THR A 19 22.46 -20.69 24.81
C THR A 19 21.55 -19.91 23.87
N ALA A 20 20.90 -20.59 22.91
CA ALA A 20 19.94 -19.95 22.00
C ALA A 20 18.68 -19.44 22.72
N ALA A 21 18.16 -20.21 23.68
CA ALA A 21 17.01 -19.76 24.48
C ALA A 21 17.37 -18.58 25.40
N GLY A 22 18.60 -18.53 25.93
CA GLY A 22 19.07 -17.43 26.78
C GLY A 22 19.26 -16.13 25.97
N VAL A 23 19.76 -16.24 24.74
CA VAL A 23 19.94 -15.08 23.85
C VAL A 23 18.60 -14.55 23.36
N ALA A 24 17.64 -15.42 23.00
CA ALA A 24 16.31 -15.00 22.58
C ALA A 24 15.53 -14.29 23.71
N ALA A 25 15.61 -14.80 24.95
CA ALA A 25 14.96 -14.14 26.10
C ALA A 25 15.67 -12.82 26.47
N GLY A 26 17.00 -12.75 26.34
CA GLY A 26 17.75 -11.52 26.58
C GLY A 26 17.49 -10.43 25.54
N THR A 27 17.32 -10.79 24.27
CA THR A 27 17.01 -9.85 23.19
C THR A 27 15.60 -9.29 23.31
N VAL A 28 14.61 -10.10 23.66
CA VAL A 28 13.22 -9.63 23.87
C VAL A 28 13.14 -8.64 25.04
N LEU A 29 13.84 -8.92 26.15
CA LEU A 29 13.90 -7.99 27.29
C LEU A 29 14.71 -6.73 26.99
N ALA A 30 15.77 -6.81 26.19
CA ALA A 30 16.54 -5.65 25.76
C ALA A 30 15.75 -4.77 24.81
N HIS A 31 14.96 -5.35 23.87
CA HIS A 31 14.10 -4.60 22.97
C HIS A 31 12.94 -3.92 23.71
N GLN A 32 12.32 -4.61 24.68
CA GLN A 32 11.29 -3.98 25.51
C GLN A 32 11.82 -2.78 26.30
N ASN A 33 13.07 -2.83 26.79
CA ASN A 33 13.70 -1.72 27.51
C ASN A 33 14.13 -0.56 26.56
N LEU A 34 14.51 -0.85 25.32
CA LEU A 34 14.81 0.18 24.31
C LEU A 34 13.56 0.98 23.91
N PHE A 35 12.42 0.30 23.79
CA PHE A 35 11.13 0.97 23.54
C PHE A 35 10.66 1.81 24.74
N ALA A 36 10.97 1.41 25.97
CA ALA A 36 10.60 2.15 27.17
C ALA A 36 11.45 3.40 27.40
N GLN A 37 12.69 3.45 26.92
CA GLN A 37 13.57 4.64 27.11
C GLN A 37 13.20 5.81 26.20
N GLY A 38 12.57 5.57 25.03
CA GLY A 38 12.08 6.64 24.16
C GLY A 38 10.89 7.42 24.73
N ALA A 39 10.15 6.84 25.67
CA ALA A 39 8.93 7.42 26.23
C ALA A 39 9.14 8.34 27.44
N ARG A 40 10.35 8.43 28.00
CA ARG A 40 10.65 9.25 29.19
C ARG A 40 11.45 10.51 28.90
N VAL A 41 11.13 11.22 27.85
CA VAL A 41 11.51 12.65 27.80
C VAL A 41 10.36 13.41 28.45
N ASN A 42 10.51 13.73 29.72
CA ASN A 42 9.63 14.67 30.40
C ASN A 42 9.66 15.99 29.61
N ALA A 43 8.71 16.19 28.70
CA ALA A 43 8.46 17.49 28.14
C ALA A 43 7.96 18.38 29.29
N THR A 44 8.83 19.15 29.90
CA THR A 44 8.41 20.22 30.81
C THR A 44 7.46 21.14 30.04
N ALA A 45 6.39 21.56 30.68
CA ALA A 45 5.33 22.40 30.11
C ALA A 45 5.85 23.67 29.37
N ALA A 46 7.07 24.06 29.62
CA ALA A 46 7.73 25.21 28.96
C ALA A 46 8.10 24.96 27.48
N GLY A 47 8.28 23.69 27.05
CA GLY A 47 8.58 23.37 25.63
C GLY A 47 7.35 23.36 24.71
N ALA A 48 6.15 23.23 25.28
CA ALA A 48 4.92 23.15 24.50
C ALA A 48 4.43 24.50 23.95
N ALA A 49 4.91 25.61 24.51
CA ALA A 49 4.44 26.96 24.15
C ALA A 49 4.98 27.48 22.81
N ASN A 50 5.96 26.82 22.20
CA ASN A 50 6.63 27.27 20.96
C ASN A 50 6.48 26.30 19.78
N LEU A 51 5.44 25.46 19.77
CA LEU A 51 5.17 24.60 18.62
C LEU A 51 4.69 25.44 17.44
N ALA A 52 5.51 25.51 16.39
CA ALA A 52 5.15 26.15 15.13
C ALA A 52 4.18 25.22 14.36
N PHE A 53 2.92 25.22 14.79
CA PHE A 53 1.85 24.45 14.15
C PHE A 53 1.26 25.27 12.98
N PRO A 54 1.11 24.74 11.75
CA PRO A 54 1.30 23.35 11.31
C PRO A 54 2.74 22.94 11.00
N LYS A 55 3.72 23.84 11.01
CA LYS A 55 5.12 23.49 10.77
C LYS A 55 5.61 22.50 11.81
N ILE A 56 6.40 21.52 11.37
CA ILE A 56 6.86 20.45 12.23
C ILE A 56 8.00 20.91 13.14
N ASN A 57 7.86 20.64 14.42
CA ASN A 57 8.97 20.73 15.35
C ASN A 57 9.78 19.44 15.27
N GLN A 58 10.85 19.43 14.47
CA GLN A 58 11.68 18.25 14.20
C GLN A 58 12.12 17.49 15.47
N PRO A 59 12.52 18.14 16.58
CA PRO A 59 12.82 17.45 17.84
C PRO A 59 11.71 16.60 18.44
N PHE A 60 10.47 16.77 17.98
CA PHE A 60 9.32 15.98 18.45
C PHE A 60 8.97 14.81 17.53
N MET A 61 9.60 14.75 16.36
CA MET A 61 9.43 13.64 15.46
C MET A 61 10.12 12.38 15.98
N ILE A 62 9.67 11.24 15.48
CA ILE A 62 10.41 9.99 15.64
C ILE A 62 11.78 10.11 14.98
N THR A 63 12.76 9.43 15.57
CA THR A 63 14.12 9.40 15.00
C THR A 63 14.27 8.30 13.97
N PRO A 64 15.24 8.42 13.01
CA PRO A 64 15.55 7.33 12.09
C PRO A 64 15.87 6.01 12.82
N LYS A 65 16.59 6.09 13.94
CA LYS A 65 16.86 4.91 14.77
C LYS A 65 15.58 4.26 15.30
N GLN A 66 14.63 5.04 15.77
CA GLN A 66 13.36 4.51 16.26
C GLN A 66 12.55 3.86 15.14
N ALA A 67 12.53 4.49 13.97
CA ALA A 67 11.91 3.92 12.78
C ALA A 67 12.56 2.59 12.40
N LEU A 68 13.90 2.53 12.38
CA LEU A 68 14.64 1.30 12.11
C LEU A 68 14.33 0.20 13.13
N ASP A 69 14.37 0.51 14.44
CA ASP A 69 14.07 -0.46 15.50
C ASP A 69 12.67 -1.08 15.33
N TRP A 70 11.67 -0.30 14.95
CA TRP A 70 10.31 -0.79 14.69
C TRP A 70 10.26 -1.72 13.47
N HIS A 71 11.01 -1.39 12.41
CA HIS A 71 11.04 -2.21 11.21
C HIS A 71 11.86 -3.49 11.41
N VAL A 72 12.93 -3.47 12.23
CA VAL A 72 13.61 -4.70 12.67
C VAL A 72 12.65 -5.62 13.40
N PHE A 73 11.89 -5.09 14.38
CA PHE A 73 10.88 -5.88 15.07
C PHE A 73 9.83 -6.44 14.10
N LYS A 74 9.36 -5.63 13.13
CA LYS A 74 8.41 -6.07 12.12
C LYS A 74 9.00 -7.19 11.25
N ALA A 75 10.26 -7.08 10.85
CA ALA A 75 10.96 -8.12 10.10
C ALA A 75 11.01 -9.45 10.89
N GLU A 76 11.20 -9.38 12.22
CA GLU A 76 11.18 -10.55 13.09
C GLU A 76 9.79 -11.19 13.26
N CYS A 77 8.72 -10.43 13.01
CA CYS A 77 7.36 -10.98 12.99
C CYS A 77 7.13 -11.92 11.81
N GLY A 78 7.87 -11.74 10.72
CA GLY A 78 7.61 -12.45 9.47
C GLY A 78 6.33 -11.95 8.78
N PRO A 79 5.72 -12.74 7.89
CA PRO A 79 4.46 -12.41 7.26
C PRO A 79 3.34 -12.21 8.29
N THR A 80 2.61 -11.12 8.15
CA THR A 80 1.58 -10.69 9.09
C THR A 80 0.18 -10.78 8.48
N TYR A 81 -0.18 -11.96 8.00
CA TYR A 81 -1.58 -12.21 7.65
C TYR A 81 -2.45 -12.13 8.90
N ALA A 82 -3.61 -11.49 8.79
CA ALA A 82 -4.53 -11.32 9.91
C ALA A 82 -4.76 -12.64 10.65
N GLY A 83 -4.69 -12.62 11.99
CA GLY A 83 -4.82 -13.80 12.84
C GLY A 83 -3.57 -14.69 12.95
N SER A 84 -2.56 -14.54 12.11
CA SER A 84 -1.30 -15.28 12.22
C SER A 84 -0.51 -14.91 13.49
N ALA A 85 0.43 -15.75 13.88
CA ALA A 85 1.30 -15.48 15.02
C ALA A 85 2.14 -14.21 14.83
N GLY A 86 2.66 -14.00 13.60
CA GLY A 86 3.41 -12.79 13.24
C GLY A 86 2.54 -11.54 13.32
N TRP A 87 1.32 -11.61 12.81
CA TRP A 87 0.35 -10.51 12.89
C TRP A 87 -0.01 -10.18 14.33
N LYS A 88 -0.28 -11.18 15.16
CA LYS A 88 -0.59 -10.97 16.59
C LYS A 88 0.55 -10.24 17.30
N ARG A 89 1.82 -10.67 17.09
CA ARG A 89 2.99 -9.96 17.64
C ARG A 89 3.07 -8.51 17.19
N PHE A 90 2.84 -8.25 15.92
CA PHE A 90 2.87 -6.90 15.35
C PHE A 90 1.75 -6.02 15.92
N VAL A 91 0.52 -6.52 15.91
CA VAL A 91 -0.65 -5.79 16.42
C VAL A 91 -0.58 -5.59 17.93
N ASP A 92 -0.03 -6.54 18.69
CA ASP A 92 0.20 -6.39 20.13
C ASP A 92 1.17 -5.22 20.41
N LEU A 93 2.26 -5.08 19.63
CA LEU A 93 3.14 -3.92 19.75
C LEU A 93 2.38 -2.62 19.45
N VAL A 94 1.66 -2.57 18.34
CA VAL A 94 0.88 -1.37 17.96
C VAL A 94 -0.09 -1.02 19.08
N THR A 95 -0.89 -1.98 19.53
CA THR A 95 -1.91 -1.79 20.57
C THR A 95 -1.30 -1.30 21.89
N ALA A 96 -0.15 -1.84 22.28
CA ALA A 96 0.55 -1.42 23.49
C ALA A 96 1.03 0.04 23.40
N LYS A 97 1.39 0.51 22.19
CA LYS A 97 1.86 1.89 21.97
C LYS A 97 0.72 2.92 21.89
N LEU A 98 -0.48 2.53 21.55
CA LEU A 98 -1.60 3.47 21.41
C LEU A 98 -1.82 4.35 22.65
N PRO A 99 -2.00 3.79 23.87
CA PRO A 99 -2.15 4.62 25.07
C PRO A 99 -0.87 5.39 25.43
N GLU A 100 0.32 4.83 25.18
CA GLU A 100 1.58 5.54 25.42
C GLU A 100 1.69 6.83 24.60
N TYR A 101 1.10 6.83 23.41
CA TYR A 101 1.10 7.97 22.48
C TYR A 101 -0.20 8.78 22.53
N GLY A 102 -0.99 8.62 23.60
CA GLY A 102 -2.11 9.46 23.94
C GLY A 102 -3.42 9.11 23.26
N ALA A 103 -3.51 7.92 22.66
CA ALA A 103 -4.79 7.42 22.18
C ALA A 103 -5.68 7.01 23.37
N ILE A 104 -6.93 7.43 23.32
CA ILE A 104 -7.97 7.07 24.29
C ILE A 104 -9.18 6.49 23.57
N ASP A 105 -10.13 5.98 24.37
CA ASP A 105 -11.39 5.39 23.89
C ASP A 105 -11.15 4.37 22.77
N LEU A 106 -10.19 3.48 23.06
CA LEU A 106 -9.85 2.40 22.13
C LEU A 106 -11.04 1.46 21.98
N ASP A 107 -11.44 1.22 20.74
CA ASP A 107 -12.48 0.26 20.41
C ASP A 107 -11.92 -0.79 19.45
N TYR A 108 -12.47 -2.00 19.53
CA TYR A 108 -11.97 -3.16 18.80
C TYR A 108 -13.13 -3.87 18.14
N VAL A 109 -12.96 -4.16 16.84
CA VAL A 109 -13.89 -5.00 16.10
C VAL A 109 -13.22 -6.30 15.72
N ASP A 110 -13.65 -7.38 16.35
CA ASP A 110 -13.17 -8.71 16.02
C ASP A 110 -13.81 -9.21 14.72
N ILE A 111 -12.99 -9.73 13.81
CA ILE A 111 -13.40 -10.15 12.49
C ILE A 111 -13.06 -11.64 12.32
N PRO A 112 -14.00 -12.54 12.63
CA PRO A 112 -13.80 -13.97 12.46
C PRO A 112 -13.87 -14.35 10.98
N TYR A 113 -12.93 -15.16 10.51
CA TYR A 113 -12.88 -15.62 9.13
C TYR A 113 -12.22 -16.99 8.99
N ASP A 114 -12.41 -17.64 7.85
CA ASP A 114 -11.75 -18.88 7.54
C ASP A 114 -10.43 -18.58 6.83
N HIS A 115 -9.34 -18.70 7.58
CA HIS A 115 -8.00 -18.48 7.12
C HIS A 115 -7.51 -19.70 6.36
N TYR A 116 -7.12 -19.52 5.10
CA TYR A 116 -6.45 -20.53 4.32
C TYR A 116 -4.96 -20.51 4.67
N ILE A 117 -4.46 -21.58 5.23
CA ILE A 117 -3.07 -21.71 5.65
C ILE A 117 -2.39 -22.76 4.79
N VAL A 118 -1.37 -22.34 4.07
CA VAL A 118 -0.35 -23.25 3.56
C VAL A 118 0.52 -23.63 4.74
N GLU A 119 0.59 -24.92 5.03
CA GLU A 119 1.16 -25.43 6.30
C GLU A 119 2.64 -25.12 6.45
N ASP A 120 3.33 -24.78 5.38
CA ASP A 120 4.76 -24.56 5.38
C ASP A 120 5.15 -23.30 4.60
N TRP A 121 4.83 -22.19 5.18
CA TRP A 121 5.23 -20.92 4.60
C TRP A 121 6.75 -20.76 4.67
N PRO A 122 7.46 -20.46 3.57
CA PRO A 122 8.91 -20.42 3.56
C PRO A 122 9.45 -19.36 4.55
N ASP A 123 10.30 -19.80 5.47
CA ASP A 123 11.09 -18.90 6.29
C ASP A 123 12.25 -18.36 5.46
N ARG A 124 12.21 -17.09 5.14
CA ARG A 124 13.25 -16.44 4.35
C ARG A 124 14.62 -16.41 5.01
N ARG A 125 14.67 -16.43 6.34
CA ARG A 125 15.92 -16.39 7.09
C ARG A 125 16.75 -17.63 6.87
N THR A 126 16.09 -18.75 6.80
CA THR A 126 16.76 -20.04 6.72
C THR A 126 16.62 -20.68 5.34
N HIS A 127 15.72 -20.16 4.48
CA HIS A 127 15.23 -20.84 3.29
C HIS A 127 14.67 -22.26 3.60
N GLU A 128 14.35 -22.49 4.85
CA GLU A 128 13.75 -23.72 5.33
C GLU A 128 12.25 -23.51 5.56
N HIS A 129 11.54 -24.59 5.47
CA HIS A 129 10.13 -24.61 5.79
C HIS A 129 9.91 -24.85 7.29
N ASN A 130 8.97 -24.12 7.87
CA ASN A 130 8.83 -24.04 9.33
C ASN A 130 8.11 -25.22 9.98
N SER A 131 7.27 -25.94 9.25
CA SER A 131 6.42 -26.99 9.84
C SER A 131 7.11 -28.35 9.94
N GLY A 132 8.21 -28.55 9.25
CA GLY A 132 8.85 -29.86 9.13
C GLY A 132 8.04 -30.89 8.35
N VAL A 133 6.87 -30.51 7.84
CA VAL A 133 6.01 -31.31 6.96
C VAL A 133 6.16 -30.75 5.56
N ALA A 134 6.82 -31.45 4.70
CA ALA A 134 7.02 -30.98 3.34
C ALA A 134 5.71 -30.87 2.58
N VAL A 135 5.30 -29.70 2.35
CA VAL A 135 3.96 -29.34 1.94
C VAL A 135 3.93 -28.64 0.59
N GLU A 136 5.08 -28.18 0.13
CA GLU A 136 5.28 -27.52 -1.16
C GLU A 136 6.44 -28.20 -1.89
N LYS A 137 6.13 -29.11 -2.79
CA LYS A 137 7.15 -29.86 -3.56
C LYS A 137 6.75 -29.95 -5.01
N LEU A 138 7.77 -29.90 -5.85
CA LEU A 138 7.67 -30.27 -7.24
C LEU A 138 8.78 -31.27 -7.57
N VAL A 139 8.41 -32.41 -8.15
CA VAL A 139 9.37 -33.38 -8.67
C VAL A 139 9.06 -33.53 -10.14
N THR A 140 10.00 -33.28 -11.02
CA THR A 140 9.85 -33.45 -12.46
C THR A 140 10.82 -34.52 -12.95
N ASP A 141 10.33 -35.52 -13.67
CA ASP A 141 11.15 -36.60 -14.20
C ASP A 141 12.07 -37.24 -13.12
N GLY A 142 11.50 -37.46 -11.92
CA GLY A 142 12.22 -38.00 -10.77
C GLY A 142 13.18 -37.03 -10.08
N THR A 143 13.30 -35.80 -10.53
CA THR A 143 14.22 -34.80 -9.98
C THR A 143 13.45 -33.77 -9.16
N PRO A 144 13.77 -33.55 -7.86
CA PRO A 144 13.22 -32.46 -7.07
C PRO A 144 13.61 -31.10 -7.64
N VAL A 145 12.65 -30.17 -7.66
CA VAL A 145 12.84 -28.78 -8.11
C VAL A 145 12.57 -27.87 -6.93
N PRO A 146 13.48 -26.95 -6.59
CA PRO A 146 13.21 -25.93 -5.59
C PRO A 146 11.98 -25.10 -5.96
N VAL A 147 11.05 -24.97 -5.04
CA VAL A 147 9.81 -24.22 -5.18
C VAL A 147 9.97 -22.92 -4.44
N VAL A 148 9.47 -21.81 -5.00
CA VAL A 148 9.46 -20.53 -4.28
C VAL A 148 8.45 -20.59 -3.15
N ALA A 149 7.21 -20.93 -3.47
CA ALA A 149 6.11 -21.16 -2.52
C ALA A 149 4.90 -21.74 -3.23
N GLY A 150 3.94 -22.25 -2.45
CA GLY A 150 2.57 -22.43 -2.91
C GLY A 150 1.95 -21.11 -3.25
N TYR A 151 1.09 -21.11 -4.24
CA TYR A 151 0.35 -19.93 -4.60
C TYR A 151 -0.69 -19.63 -3.51
N GLY A 152 -0.51 -18.54 -2.81
CA GLY A 152 -1.20 -18.17 -1.59
C GLY A 152 -2.70 -18.41 -1.51
N MET A 153 -3.26 -17.97 -0.47
CA MET A 153 -4.60 -18.06 0.16
C MET A 153 -5.76 -18.79 -0.54
N THR A 154 -5.65 -19.25 -1.79
CA THR A 154 -6.80 -19.78 -2.54
C THR A 154 -6.47 -20.90 -3.51
N SER A 155 -5.27 -21.37 -3.52
CA SER A 155 -4.87 -22.54 -4.28
C SER A 155 -5.51 -23.81 -3.68
N GLY A 156 -5.90 -24.75 -4.51
CA GLY A 156 -6.33 -26.08 -4.05
C GLY A 156 -5.20 -26.81 -3.34
N SER A 157 -5.53 -27.82 -2.55
CA SER A 157 -4.54 -28.69 -1.91
C SER A 157 -4.46 -30.05 -2.59
N THR A 158 -3.33 -30.73 -2.37
CA THR A 158 -3.14 -32.11 -2.78
C THR A 158 -3.20 -33.05 -1.57
N PRO A 159 -3.33 -34.38 -1.79
CA PRO A 159 -2.91 -35.33 -0.78
C PRO A 159 -1.44 -35.18 -0.42
N ARG A 160 -1.02 -35.72 0.73
CA ARG A 160 0.38 -35.57 1.24
C ARG A 160 1.42 -36.20 0.32
N GLU A 161 1.06 -37.27 -0.36
CA GLU A 161 1.86 -37.94 -1.39
C GLU A 161 1.99 -37.11 -2.67
N GLY A 162 1.17 -36.10 -2.83
CA GLY A 162 1.12 -35.28 -4.01
C GLY A 162 0.21 -35.80 -5.11
N LEU A 163 0.11 -35.02 -6.16
CA LEU A 163 -0.61 -35.30 -7.39
C LEU A 163 0.41 -35.57 -8.50
N THR A 164 0.35 -36.73 -9.13
CA THR A 164 1.22 -37.08 -10.25
C THR A 164 0.45 -37.05 -11.56
N ALA A 165 0.92 -36.24 -12.51
CA ALA A 165 0.31 -36.11 -13.84
C ALA A 165 1.36 -35.70 -14.89
N PRO A 166 1.08 -35.92 -16.19
CA PRO A 166 1.92 -35.34 -17.24
C PRO A 166 1.82 -33.82 -17.25
N MET A 167 2.94 -33.15 -17.49
CA MET A 167 2.96 -31.70 -17.66
C MET A 167 2.53 -31.29 -19.07
N LEU A 168 1.95 -30.12 -19.18
CA LEU A 168 1.64 -29.43 -20.43
C LEU A 168 2.14 -28.00 -20.39
N TYR A 169 3.03 -27.63 -21.29
CA TYR A 169 3.45 -26.23 -21.45
C TYR A 169 2.33 -25.44 -22.12
N TYR A 170 1.96 -24.34 -21.53
CA TYR A 170 1.05 -23.36 -22.12
C TYR A 170 1.84 -22.41 -23.03
N ASP A 171 1.65 -22.54 -24.32
CA ASP A 171 2.20 -21.61 -25.31
C ASP A 171 1.15 -20.53 -25.62
N PRO A 172 1.41 -19.25 -25.27
CA PRO A 172 0.47 -18.18 -25.59
C PRO A 172 0.24 -17.94 -27.09
N ALA A 173 1.22 -18.33 -27.92
CA ALA A 173 1.10 -18.23 -29.39
C ALA A 173 0.22 -19.35 -29.97
N HIS A 174 0.18 -20.47 -29.30
CA HIS A 174 -0.59 -21.66 -29.71
C HIS A 174 -1.30 -22.26 -28.47
N PRO A 175 -2.33 -21.57 -27.93
CA PRO A 175 -3.00 -22.00 -26.71
C PRO A 175 -3.57 -23.43 -26.84
N PRO A 176 -3.32 -24.31 -25.87
CA PRO A 176 -3.89 -25.66 -25.89
C PRO A 176 -5.41 -25.62 -25.69
N GLU A 177 -6.09 -26.52 -26.36
CA GLU A 177 -7.52 -26.75 -26.18
C GLU A 177 -7.81 -27.31 -24.77
N ALA A 178 -9.02 -27.10 -24.26
CA ALA A 178 -9.42 -27.59 -22.95
C ALA A 178 -9.22 -29.09 -22.78
N SER A 179 -9.53 -29.88 -23.81
CA SER A 179 -9.31 -31.33 -23.84
C SER A 179 -7.85 -31.75 -23.70
N GLN A 180 -6.93 -30.91 -24.12
CA GLN A 180 -5.49 -31.12 -23.96
C GLN A 180 -5.00 -30.80 -22.54
N ILE A 181 -5.70 -29.94 -21.83
CA ILE A 181 -5.38 -29.51 -20.47
C ILE A 181 -5.88 -30.53 -19.43
N ALA A 182 -7.02 -31.15 -19.68
CA ALA A 182 -7.70 -32.01 -18.73
C ALA A 182 -6.77 -33.06 -18.10
N GLY A 183 -6.73 -33.10 -16.77
CA GLY A 183 -5.94 -34.07 -16.00
C GLY A 183 -4.43 -33.87 -16.04
N LYS A 184 -3.93 -32.75 -16.60
CA LYS A 184 -2.50 -32.45 -16.68
C LYS A 184 -2.09 -31.34 -15.71
N ILE A 185 -0.81 -31.27 -15.39
CA ILE A 185 -0.21 -30.13 -14.71
C ILE A 185 0.13 -29.08 -15.77
N LEU A 186 -0.61 -27.99 -15.76
CA LEU A 186 -0.39 -26.88 -16.69
C LEU A 186 0.77 -26.01 -16.23
N VAL A 187 1.77 -25.80 -17.09
CA VAL A 187 2.97 -25.03 -16.80
C VAL A 187 3.00 -23.81 -17.71
N PHE A 188 3.12 -22.63 -17.15
CA PHE A 188 3.27 -21.40 -17.92
C PHE A 188 4.32 -20.46 -17.33
N GLN A 189 4.85 -19.59 -18.17
CA GLN A 189 5.79 -18.56 -17.77
C GLN A 189 5.12 -17.18 -17.85
N THR A 190 5.28 -16.40 -16.81
CA THR A 190 4.88 -14.99 -16.86
C THR A 190 5.92 -14.19 -17.63
N ALA A 191 5.48 -13.19 -18.38
CA ALA A 191 6.38 -12.31 -19.12
C ALA A 191 6.59 -10.99 -18.36
N LYS A 192 7.81 -10.45 -18.43
CA LYS A 192 8.04 -9.05 -18.08
C LYS A 192 7.21 -8.16 -19.00
N GLN A 193 6.53 -7.22 -18.41
CA GLN A 193 5.76 -6.23 -19.15
C GLN A 193 6.55 -4.92 -19.21
N PRO A 194 6.47 -4.16 -20.30
CA PRO A 194 6.89 -2.77 -20.24
C PRO A 194 6.08 -2.07 -19.14
N PRO A 195 6.66 -1.06 -18.48
CA PRO A 195 5.90 -0.22 -17.57
C PRO A 195 4.58 0.17 -18.26
N PRO A 196 3.44 -0.02 -17.60
CA PRO A 196 2.19 0.39 -18.21
C PRO A 196 2.30 1.84 -18.58
N PRO A 197 1.86 2.23 -19.77
CA PRO A 197 1.43 3.59 -19.91
C PRO A 197 0.31 3.75 -18.90
N TYR A 198 0.56 4.43 -17.82
CA TYR A 198 -0.52 4.82 -16.93
C TYR A 198 -1.54 5.50 -17.81
N SER A 199 -2.72 4.96 -17.78
CA SER A 199 -3.77 5.42 -18.68
C SER A 199 -3.99 6.91 -18.45
N ASN A 200 -4.31 7.63 -19.51
CA ASN A 200 -4.74 9.03 -19.52
C ASN A 200 -5.92 9.33 -18.56
N SER A 201 -6.23 8.43 -17.63
CA SER A 201 -7.30 8.57 -16.65
C SER A 201 -6.96 9.56 -15.52
N PHE A 202 -5.73 10.06 -15.46
CA PHE A 202 -5.33 11.08 -14.49
C PHE A 202 -5.13 12.40 -15.19
N LEU A 203 -6.11 13.26 -15.06
CA LEU A 203 -6.13 14.54 -15.73
C LEU A 203 -5.12 15.54 -15.17
N ASP A 204 -4.83 15.43 -13.89
CA ASP A 204 -3.89 16.31 -13.22
C ASP A 204 -2.96 15.46 -12.34
N THR A 205 -1.76 15.21 -12.82
CA THR A 205 -0.68 14.66 -12.00
C THR A 205 0.39 15.73 -11.84
N TYR A 206 0.84 15.92 -10.62
CA TYR A 206 1.88 16.88 -10.28
C TYR A 206 3.08 16.12 -9.75
N THR A 207 4.24 16.39 -10.30
CA THR A 207 5.50 15.85 -9.79
C THR A 207 6.25 16.94 -9.05
N LEU A 208 6.59 16.68 -7.81
CA LEU A 208 7.50 17.50 -7.03
C LEU A 208 8.91 17.01 -7.27
N THR A 209 9.68 17.74 -8.07
CA THR A 209 11.09 17.47 -8.31
C THR A 209 11.90 18.60 -7.71
N ASP A 210 12.95 18.29 -6.97
CA ASP A 210 13.84 19.28 -6.35
C ASP A 210 13.08 20.32 -5.50
N TYR A 211 12.01 19.88 -4.84
CA TYR A 211 11.10 20.72 -4.05
C TYR A 211 10.39 21.83 -4.83
N GLU A 212 10.39 21.74 -6.14
CA GLU A 212 9.62 22.63 -7.00
C GLU A 212 8.48 21.89 -7.68
N TRP A 213 7.29 22.49 -7.65
CA TRP A 213 6.16 22.02 -8.44
C TRP A 213 6.43 22.20 -9.90
N ARG A 214 6.61 21.12 -10.60
CA ARG A 214 6.53 21.12 -12.05
C ARG A 214 5.13 20.75 -12.47
N SER A 215 4.46 21.74 -12.98
CA SER A 215 3.13 21.55 -13.48
C SER A 215 3.07 20.65 -14.65
N PRO A 216 2.05 20.00 -14.69
CA PRO A 216 1.58 18.95 -15.50
C PRO A 216 0.94 19.48 -16.73
N GLY A 217 0.53 18.76 -17.44
CA GLY A 217 -0.19 18.86 -18.68
C GLY A 217 0.34 17.85 -19.62
N LYS A 218 1.40 17.25 -19.22
CA LYS A 218 1.80 16.00 -19.81
C LYS A 218 2.21 15.17 -18.64
N TRP A 219 1.61 14.02 -18.53
CA TRP A 219 2.23 12.90 -17.92
C TRP A 219 3.71 13.03 -18.16
N SER A 220 4.41 13.61 -17.23
CA SER A 220 5.78 13.23 -17.10
C SER A 220 5.72 11.71 -17.10
N PRO A 221 6.53 11.02 -17.92
CA PRO A 221 6.70 9.60 -17.71
C PRO A 221 7.05 9.51 -16.26
N LEU A 222 6.02 9.26 -15.55
CA LEU A 222 5.89 9.22 -14.21
C LEU A 222 7.12 9.20 -13.64
N PHE A 223 7.24 10.10 -12.91
CA PHE A 223 8.17 9.53 -12.10
C PHE A 223 9.53 9.73 -12.68
N THR A 224 10.31 10.37 -11.98
CA THR A 224 11.75 10.29 -12.11
C THR A 224 12.13 8.99 -12.81
N PRO A 225 12.96 9.06 -13.82
CA PRO A 225 13.33 7.88 -14.57
C PRO A 225 13.69 6.75 -13.61
N PRO A 226 13.36 5.52 -13.95
CA PRO A 226 13.76 4.38 -13.16
C PRO A 226 15.25 4.46 -12.87
N PRO A 227 15.72 3.92 -11.76
CA PRO A 227 17.15 3.84 -11.46
C PRO A 227 17.90 3.35 -12.68
N THR A 228 19.06 3.92 -12.94
CA THR A 228 19.87 3.61 -14.13
C THR A 228 20.01 2.09 -14.27
N GLY A 229 19.55 1.54 -15.38
CA GLY A 229 19.64 0.09 -15.65
C GLY A 229 18.35 -0.71 -15.50
N VAL A 230 17.28 -0.14 -14.96
CA VAL A 230 15.97 -0.82 -14.92
C VAL A 230 15.24 -0.58 -16.24
N THR A 231 15.28 -1.57 -17.11
CA THR A 231 14.66 -1.49 -18.44
C THR A 231 13.28 -2.16 -18.52
N SER A 232 12.91 -2.93 -17.50
CA SER A 232 11.61 -3.59 -17.43
C SER A 232 11.24 -3.82 -15.98
N SER A 233 9.96 -3.81 -15.67
CA SER A 233 9.47 -4.07 -14.35
C SER A 233 8.44 -5.19 -14.33
N TYR A 234 8.45 -5.92 -13.25
CA TYR A 234 7.36 -6.80 -12.88
C TYR A 234 6.40 -6.05 -11.97
N HIS A 235 5.53 -5.29 -12.55
CA HIS A 235 4.46 -4.70 -11.77
C HIS A 235 3.55 -5.81 -11.24
N SER A 236 3.35 -5.88 -9.94
CA SER A 236 2.59 -6.94 -9.29
C SER A 236 1.22 -7.17 -9.92
N ARG A 237 0.50 -6.12 -10.26
CA ARG A 237 -0.83 -6.18 -10.87
C ARG A 237 -0.86 -6.89 -12.22
N TRP A 238 0.20 -6.78 -12.98
CA TRP A 238 0.29 -7.38 -14.31
C TRP A 238 0.60 -8.84 -14.23
N VAL A 239 1.50 -9.20 -13.33
CA VAL A 239 1.79 -10.60 -13.07
C VAL A 239 0.56 -11.29 -12.51
N TRP A 240 -0.20 -10.63 -11.63
CA TRP A 240 -1.45 -11.18 -11.13
C TRP A 240 -2.49 -11.35 -12.22
N SER A 241 -2.64 -10.38 -13.11
CA SER A 241 -3.56 -10.51 -14.25
C SER A 241 -3.18 -11.69 -15.12
N GLN A 242 -1.89 -11.88 -15.39
CA GLN A 242 -1.41 -13.04 -16.14
C GLN A 242 -1.71 -14.34 -15.40
N VAL A 243 -1.30 -14.44 -14.13
CA VAL A 243 -1.53 -15.65 -13.32
C VAL A 243 -3.02 -15.95 -13.20
N GLY A 244 -3.84 -14.95 -12.92
CA GLY A 244 -5.28 -15.09 -12.83
C GLY A 244 -5.91 -15.57 -14.15
N GLY A 245 -5.46 -15.02 -15.26
CA GLY A 245 -5.89 -15.45 -16.59
C GLY A 245 -5.54 -16.92 -16.87
N PHE A 246 -4.29 -17.28 -16.63
CA PHE A 246 -3.82 -18.67 -16.83
C PHE A 246 -4.47 -19.66 -15.87
N ALA A 247 -4.64 -19.29 -14.60
CA ALA A 247 -5.34 -20.11 -13.63
C ALA A 247 -6.79 -20.36 -14.07
N SER A 248 -7.48 -19.34 -14.58
CA SER A 248 -8.83 -19.49 -15.14
C SER A 248 -8.87 -20.46 -16.31
N ILE A 249 -7.88 -20.41 -17.21
CA ILE A 249 -7.76 -21.34 -18.33
C ILE A 249 -7.53 -22.76 -17.80
N GLY A 250 -6.60 -22.94 -16.86
CA GLY A 250 -6.32 -24.23 -16.25
C GLY A 250 -7.54 -24.85 -15.58
N ILE A 251 -8.25 -24.07 -14.76
CA ILE A 251 -9.46 -24.53 -14.06
C ILE A 251 -10.55 -24.92 -15.07
N LYS A 252 -10.83 -24.07 -16.05
CA LYS A 252 -11.85 -24.35 -17.09
C LYS A 252 -11.48 -25.55 -17.94
N GLY A 253 -10.19 -25.76 -18.18
CA GLY A 253 -9.67 -26.93 -18.90
C GLY A 253 -9.59 -28.19 -18.07
N GLY A 254 -9.89 -28.15 -16.76
CA GLY A 254 -9.78 -29.30 -15.88
C GLY A 254 -8.34 -29.72 -15.59
N ALA A 255 -7.42 -28.78 -15.46
CA ALA A 255 -6.06 -29.02 -15.04
C ALA A 255 -6.02 -29.73 -13.68
N ALA A 256 -5.13 -30.71 -13.53
CA ALA A 256 -4.90 -31.36 -12.25
C ALA A 256 -4.07 -30.50 -11.28
N GLY A 257 -3.20 -29.68 -11.81
CA GLY A 257 -2.39 -28.71 -11.06
C GLY A 257 -1.84 -27.62 -11.98
N ILE A 258 -1.28 -26.58 -11.40
CA ILE A 258 -0.70 -25.46 -12.12
C ILE A 258 0.71 -25.18 -11.56
N VAL A 259 1.65 -24.88 -12.46
CA VAL A 259 2.98 -24.38 -12.12
C VAL A 259 3.20 -23.06 -12.83
N VAL A 260 3.46 -22.03 -12.06
CA VAL A 260 3.78 -20.69 -12.54
C VAL A 260 5.29 -20.49 -12.48
N VAL A 261 5.92 -20.19 -13.59
CA VAL A 261 7.32 -19.80 -13.64
C VAL A 261 7.40 -18.29 -13.80
N TYR A 262 7.86 -17.60 -12.77
CA TYR A 262 8.12 -16.16 -12.87
C TYR A 262 9.44 -15.92 -13.61
N ASP A 263 9.42 -15.01 -14.58
CA ASP A 263 10.67 -14.54 -15.19
C ASP A 263 11.40 -13.55 -14.27
N LEU A 264 11.69 -13.99 -13.05
CA LEU A 264 12.33 -13.25 -11.96
C LEU A 264 13.43 -14.07 -11.32
N SER A 265 14.43 -13.39 -10.76
CA SER A 265 15.42 -13.99 -9.89
C SER A 265 14.77 -14.69 -8.68
N PRO A 266 15.43 -15.65 -8.03
CA PRO A 266 14.86 -16.37 -6.88
C PRO A 266 14.35 -15.43 -5.77
N GLY A 267 15.13 -14.40 -5.40
CA GLY A 267 14.73 -13.43 -4.38
C GLY A 267 13.52 -12.58 -4.78
N ALA A 268 13.50 -12.10 -6.02
CA ALA A 268 12.38 -11.33 -6.53
C ALA A 268 11.11 -12.18 -6.69
N ALA A 269 11.24 -13.43 -7.13
CA ALA A 269 10.13 -14.35 -7.25
C ALA A 269 9.50 -14.69 -5.90
N LEU A 270 10.30 -14.89 -4.87
CA LEU A 270 9.81 -15.12 -3.51
C LEU A 270 8.96 -13.95 -3.04
N GLY A 271 9.44 -12.73 -3.24
CA GLY A 271 8.71 -11.54 -2.92
C GLY A 271 7.36 -11.45 -3.60
N LEU A 272 7.35 -11.66 -4.91
CA LEU A 272 6.11 -11.63 -5.69
C LEU A 272 5.11 -12.68 -5.24
N THR A 273 5.56 -13.88 -4.94
CA THR A 273 4.67 -14.98 -4.55
C THR A 273 3.98 -14.68 -3.22
N GLN A 274 4.68 -14.14 -2.26
CA GLN A 274 4.09 -13.73 -1.00
C GLN A 274 2.95 -12.74 -1.19
N ARG A 275 3.05 -11.86 -2.18
CA ARG A 275 2.00 -10.90 -2.51
C ARG A 275 0.88 -11.47 -3.38
N SER A 276 1.06 -12.60 -4.01
CA SER A 276 0.07 -13.22 -4.92
C SER A 276 -1.25 -13.56 -4.25
N VAL A 277 -1.30 -13.54 -2.95
CA VAL A 277 -2.51 -13.58 -2.13
C VAL A 277 -3.61 -12.63 -2.62
N TYR A 278 -3.21 -11.49 -3.18
CA TYR A 278 -4.13 -10.47 -3.67
C TYR A 278 -4.98 -10.87 -4.85
N THR A 279 -4.53 -11.83 -5.65
CA THR A 279 -5.30 -12.28 -6.83
C THR A 279 -6.58 -13.00 -6.47
N ALA A 280 -6.62 -13.55 -5.28
CA ALA A 280 -7.80 -14.21 -4.73
C ALA A 280 -8.95 -13.24 -4.45
N ASN A 281 -8.68 -11.97 -4.34
CA ASN A 281 -9.66 -10.96 -3.95
C ASN A 281 -10.49 -10.41 -5.12
N GLY A 282 -10.54 -11.10 -6.25
CA GLY A 282 -11.40 -10.72 -7.37
C GLY A 282 -10.88 -9.61 -8.25
N ARG A 283 -9.75 -9.00 -7.94
CA ARG A 283 -9.15 -7.95 -8.78
C ARG A 283 -8.59 -8.49 -10.11
N ALA A 284 -8.29 -9.79 -10.17
CA ALA A 284 -7.82 -10.45 -11.39
C ALA A 284 -8.94 -11.04 -12.25
N GLY A 285 -10.19 -10.70 -11.99
CA GLY A 285 -11.32 -11.20 -12.76
C GLY A 285 -11.78 -12.62 -12.39
N LEU A 286 -11.20 -13.23 -11.36
CA LEU A 286 -11.57 -14.57 -10.89
C LEU A 286 -12.65 -14.55 -9.79
N GLY A 287 -13.09 -13.37 -9.37
CA GLY A 287 -13.98 -13.25 -8.21
C GLY A 287 -13.26 -13.61 -6.90
N ALA A 288 -13.90 -13.43 -5.78
CA ALA A 288 -13.36 -13.79 -4.45
C ALA A 288 -13.33 -15.32 -4.23
N THR A 289 -12.93 -16.08 -5.23
CA THR A 289 -13.04 -17.53 -5.23
C THR A 289 -11.67 -18.18 -5.19
N TYR A 290 -11.64 -19.30 -4.50
CA TYR A 290 -10.52 -20.21 -4.51
C TYR A 290 -10.15 -20.60 -5.93
N ILE A 291 -8.88 -20.54 -6.23
CA ILE A 291 -8.32 -21.31 -7.32
C ILE A 291 -8.36 -22.77 -6.85
N ASN A 292 -9.44 -23.46 -7.09
CA ASN A 292 -9.58 -24.85 -6.66
C ASN A 292 -8.70 -25.79 -7.51
N CYS A 293 -7.42 -25.43 -7.61
CA CYS A 293 -6.40 -26.16 -8.33
C CYS A 293 -5.07 -25.93 -7.63
N PRO A 294 -4.35 -26.98 -7.21
CA PRO A 294 -3.05 -26.82 -6.57
C PRO A 294 -2.09 -26.07 -7.48
N THR A 295 -1.53 -24.97 -6.99
CA THR A 295 -0.68 -24.08 -7.78
C THR A 295 0.63 -23.80 -7.05
N LEU A 296 1.76 -24.06 -7.70
CA LEU A 296 3.10 -23.76 -7.21
C LEU A 296 3.75 -22.66 -8.05
N ALA A 297 4.58 -21.84 -7.40
CA ALA A 297 5.37 -20.81 -8.05
C ALA A 297 6.86 -21.17 -8.04
N LEU A 298 7.52 -20.91 -9.16
CA LEU A 298 8.96 -21.09 -9.37
C LEU A 298 9.57 -19.75 -9.82
N ASP A 299 10.84 -19.58 -9.52
CA ASP A 299 11.66 -18.54 -10.11
C ASP A 299 12.16 -18.92 -11.52
N ARG A 300 12.82 -17.96 -12.18
CA ARG A 300 13.39 -18.16 -13.53
C ARG A 300 14.43 -19.25 -13.57
N VAL A 301 15.29 -19.33 -12.56
CA VAL A 301 16.43 -20.27 -12.56
C VAL A 301 15.92 -21.70 -12.44
N ASN A 302 15.13 -21.97 -11.42
CA ASN A 302 14.57 -23.29 -11.15
C ASN A 302 13.48 -23.68 -12.15
N GLY A 303 12.74 -22.70 -12.68
CA GLY A 303 11.69 -22.91 -13.68
C GLY A 303 12.20 -23.32 -15.07
N THR A 304 13.45 -23.03 -15.42
CA THR A 304 14.00 -23.32 -16.76
C THR A 304 13.89 -24.80 -17.11
N LYS A 305 14.28 -25.69 -16.18
CA LYS A 305 14.15 -27.13 -16.38
C LYS A 305 12.69 -27.57 -16.50
N VAL A 306 11.83 -27.00 -15.65
CA VAL A 306 10.40 -27.38 -15.62
C VAL A 306 9.70 -26.98 -16.91
N LEU A 307 10.03 -25.83 -17.48
CA LEU A 307 9.53 -25.42 -18.80
C LEU A 307 9.95 -26.38 -19.90
N ALA A 308 11.21 -26.83 -19.89
CA ALA A 308 11.71 -27.80 -20.85
C ALA A 308 11.01 -29.17 -20.69
N ASP A 309 10.88 -29.65 -19.46
CA ASP A 309 10.19 -30.92 -19.16
C ASP A 309 8.69 -30.87 -19.54
N ALA A 310 8.03 -29.72 -19.32
CA ALA A 310 6.64 -29.52 -19.71
C ALA A 310 6.43 -29.51 -21.24
N LYS A 311 7.36 -28.88 -21.98
CA LYS A 311 7.35 -28.95 -23.45
C LYS A 311 7.54 -30.35 -23.96
N ALA A 312 8.27 -31.19 -23.24
CA ALA A 312 8.46 -32.61 -23.56
C ALA A 312 7.34 -33.52 -23.01
N GLY A 313 6.35 -32.98 -22.32
CA GLY A 313 5.22 -33.74 -21.77
C GLY A 313 5.59 -34.68 -20.64
N LYS A 314 6.68 -34.46 -19.94
CA LYS A 314 7.17 -35.32 -18.86
C LYS A 314 6.23 -35.37 -17.66
N MET A 315 6.33 -36.41 -16.86
CA MET A 315 5.58 -36.57 -15.61
C MET A 315 6.12 -35.63 -14.52
N ALA A 316 5.22 -35.09 -13.73
CA ALA A 316 5.59 -34.40 -12.50
C ALA A 316 4.68 -34.80 -11.35
N THR A 317 5.24 -34.74 -10.14
CA THR A 317 4.49 -34.87 -8.89
C THR A 317 4.50 -33.49 -8.21
N LEU A 318 3.33 -32.92 -8.05
CA LEU A 318 3.08 -31.65 -7.37
C LEU A 318 2.47 -31.94 -6.01
N THR A 319 3.07 -31.40 -4.96
CA THR A 319 2.54 -31.46 -3.60
C THR A 319 2.32 -30.05 -3.08
N LEU A 320 1.12 -29.79 -2.58
CA LEU A 320 0.76 -28.57 -1.86
C LEU A 320 -0.27 -28.96 -0.81
N THR A 321 0.12 -28.96 0.46
CA THR A 321 -0.82 -29.19 1.54
C THR A 321 -1.21 -27.87 2.18
N ALA A 322 -2.51 -27.68 2.33
CA ALA A 322 -3.08 -26.51 2.92
C ALA A 322 -4.34 -26.88 3.71
N ARG A 323 -4.72 -26.04 4.63
CA ARG A 323 -5.91 -26.23 5.46
C ARG A 323 -6.62 -24.93 5.72
N PHE A 324 -7.88 -25.04 6.07
CA PHE A 324 -8.62 -23.93 6.65
C PHE A 324 -8.54 -23.98 8.17
N GLN A 325 -8.39 -22.80 8.76
CA GLN A 325 -8.44 -22.61 10.20
C GLN A 325 -9.32 -21.42 10.48
N ARG A 326 -10.19 -21.54 11.51
CA ARG A 326 -10.94 -20.39 11.99
C ARG A 326 -9.99 -19.48 12.75
N ASP A 327 -9.80 -18.27 12.25
CA ASP A 327 -9.00 -17.21 12.84
C ASP A 327 -9.83 -15.96 13.08
N THR A 328 -9.27 -15.02 13.83
CA THR A 328 -9.90 -13.73 14.11
C THR A 328 -8.89 -12.62 13.87
N GLY A 329 -9.15 -11.78 12.90
CA GLY A 329 -8.50 -10.51 12.73
C GLY A 329 -9.14 -9.45 13.62
N LYS A 330 -8.57 -8.25 13.67
CA LYS A 330 -9.06 -7.17 14.52
C LYS A 330 -8.88 -5.83 13.83
N ALA A 331 -9.93 -5.04 13.78
CA ALA A 331 -9.83 -3.62 13.51
C ALA A 331 -9.72 -2.84 14.83
N ILE A 332 -8.95 -1.77 14.85
CA ILE A 332 -8.67 -0.96 16.03
C ILE A 332 -8.97 0.49 15.72
N ILE A 333 -9.70 1.14 16.60
CA ILE A 333 -10.00 2.56 16.55
C ILE A 333 -9.55 3.20 17.85
N GLY A 334 -8.98 4.41 17.74
CA GLY A 334 -8.60 5.21 18.89
C GLY A 334 -8.53 6.69 18.54
N TYR A 335 -8.48 7.53 19.54
CA TYR A 335 -8.55 8.97 19.35
C TYR A 335 -7.45 9.68 20.12
N VAL A 336 -6.76 10.62 19.47
CA VAL A 336 -5.97 11.65 20.14
C VAL A 336 -6.85 12.90 20.24
N PRO A 337 -7.41 13.21 21.42
CA PRO A 337 -8.48 14.18 21.56
C PRO A 337 -8.09 15.59 21.17
N GLY A 338 -8.91 16.26 20.37
CA GLY A 338 -8.92 17.70 20.16
C GLY A 338 -9.66 18.44 21.27
N LYS A 339 -9.65 19.77 21.20
CA LYS A 339 -10.28 20.65 22.21
C LYS A 339 -11.76 20.35 22.45
N ASN A 340 -12.47 19.92 21.40
CA ASN A 340 -13.92 19.69 21.44
C ASN A 340 -14.27 18.20 21.59
N TYR A 341 -13.31 17.33 21.83
CA TYR A 341 -13.53 15.89 21.91
C TYR A 341 -14.63 15.54 22.93
N GLY A 342 -15.58 14.72 22.50
CA GLY A 342 -16.72 14.31 23.28
C GLY A 342 -17.89 15.29 23.30
N THR A 343 -17.86 16.33 22.45
CA THR A 343 -18.95 17.28 22.30
C THR A 343 -19.56 17.21 20.89
N PRO A 344 -20.77 17.76 20.66
CA PRO A 344 -21.36 17.82 19.31
C PRO A 344 -20.53 18.63 18.28
N GLN A 345 -19.55 19.43 18.73
CA GLN A 345 -18.66 20.24 17.92
C GLN A 345 -17.32 19.55 17.65
N ASP A 346 -17.20 18.27 17.97
CA ASP A 346 -15.98 17.50 17.71
C ASP A 346 -15.85 17.20 16.21
N GLU A 347 -15.00 17.94 15.54
CA GLU A 347 -14.56 17.66 14.18
C GLU A 347 -13.32 16.78 14.22
N GLN A 348 -13.22 15.83 13.32
CA GLN A 348 -12.18 14.80 13.31
C GLN A 348 -11.44 14.73 11.98
N VAL A 349 -10.13 14.55 12.03
CA VAL A 349 -9.31 14.09 10.91
C VAL A 349 -9.05 12.61 11.12
N LEU A 350 -9.48 11.79 10.17
CA LEU A 350 -9.30 10.34 10.23
C LEU A 350 -7.99 9.95 9.57
N LEU A 351 -7.11 9.33 10.32
CA LEU A 351 -5.92 8.66 9.82
C LEU A 351 -6.19 7.16 9.75
N ALA A 352 -5.77 6.54 8.66
CA ALA A 352 -6.09 5.14 8.46
C ALA A 352 -4.96 4.36 7.76
N THR A 353 -4.81 3.10 8.15
CA THR A 353 -3.91 2.12 7.54
C THR A 353 -4.43 0.70 7.75
N HIS A 354 -3.79 -0.27 7.10
CA HIS A 354 -4.02 -1.67 7.41
C HIS A 354 -2.88 -2.27 8.23
N THR A 355 -3.12 -3.43 8.83
CA THR A 355 -2.16 -4.12 9.69
C THR A 355 -1.80 -5.51 9.19
N ASP A 356 -2.50 -5.99 8.19
CA ASP A 356 -2.29 -7.31 7.61
C ASP A 356 -1.52 -7.20 6.29
N ALA A 357 -0.43 -7.91 6.21
CA ALA A 357 0.34 -8.05 4.98
C ALA A 357 1.41 -9.14 5.07
N MET A 358 2.27 -9.20 4.07
CA MET A 358 3.29 -10.21 3.97
C MET A 358 4.71 -9.63 4.00
N SER A 359 4.87 -8.32 4.07
CA SER A 359 6.17 -7.69 3.88
C SER A 359 6.55 -6.71 4.99
N LEU A 360 7.75 -6.14 4.85
CA LEU A 360 8.29 -5.19 5.79
C LEU A 360 7.60 -3.82 5.73
N ILE A 361 7.21 -3.39 4.53
CA ILE A 361 6.75 -2.02 4.27
C ILE A 361 5.29 -1.91 3.85
N GLU A 362 4.61 -3.01 3.58
CA GLU A 362 3.22 -2.98 3.11
C GLU A 362 2.29 -2.33 4.14
N GLU A 363 2.35 -2.77 5.39
CA GLU A 363 1.51 -2.28 6.49
C GLU A 363 2.22 -1.33 7.45
N ASN A 364 3.38 -0.80 7.06
CA ASN A 364 4.16 0.07 7.94
C ASN A 364 3.55 1.46 8.16
N GLY A 365 2.45 1.77 7.50
CA GLY A 365 1.60 2.91 7.83
C GLY A 365 1.19 2.92 9.32
N ALA A 366 1.10 1.75 9.95
CA ALA A 366 0.85 1.66 11.39
C ALA A 366 1.96 2.35 12.22
N PHE A 367 3.22 2.17 11.86
CA PHE A 367 4.33 2.87 12.50
C PHE A 367 4.33 4.37 12.22
N ALA A 368 3.96 4.75 11.00
CA ALA A 368 3.78 6.17 10.67
C ALA A 368 2.69 6.81 11.54
N MET A 369 1.56 6.13 11.71
CA MET A 369 0.48 6.59 12.59
C MET A 369 0.92 6.71 14.05
N LEU A 370 1.71 5.76 14.56
CA LEU A 370 2.30 5.87 15.90
C LEU A 370 3.23 7.10 16.00
N GLY A 371 4.02 7.38 14.97
CA GLY A 371 4.87 8.58 14.91
C GLY A 371 4.06 9.87 14.96
N ILE A 372 2.99 9.93 14.18
CA ILE A 372 2.06 11.08 14.16
C ILE A 372 1.38 11.25 15.52
N MET A 373 0.89 10.18 16.11
CA MET A 373 0.30 10.22 17.47
C MET A 373 1.28 10.75 18.49
N SER A 374 2.50 10.20 18.51
CA SER A 374 3.56 10.63 19.43
C SER A 374 3.83 12.13 19.34
N TYR A 375 3.82 12.68 18.14
CA TYR A 375 3.97 14.11 17.90
C TYR A 375 2.80 14.91 18.49
N PHE A 376 1.56 14.58 18.09
CA PHE A 376 0.38 15.34 18.52
C PHE A 376 0.07 15.18 20.01
N ASN A 377 0.44 14.07 20.63
CA ASN A 377 0.28 13.89 22.09
C ASN A 377 1.09 14.91 22.89
N ARG A 378 2.17 15.46 22.33
CA ARG A 378 2.98 16.52 22.96
C ARG A 378 2.34 17.90 22.86
N ILE A 379 1.33 18.07 22.01
CA ILE A 379 0.56 19.30 21.88
C ILE A 379 -0.58 19.25 22.89
N PRO A 380 -0.78 20.24 23.76
CA PRO A 380 -1.88 20.24 24.71
C PRO A 380 -3.24 20.07 24.02
N LYS A 381 -4.15 19.30 24.61
CA LYS A 381 -5.50 19.06 24.08
C LYS A 381 -6.21 20.34 23.65
N ALA A 382 -6.13 21.40 24.47
CA ALA A 382 -6.76 22.70 24.20
C ALA A 382 -6.21 23.39 22.94
N SER A 383 -4.99 23.06 22.54
CA SER A 383 -4.31 23.63 21.37
C SER A 383 -4.51 22.77 20.11
N ARG A 384 -5.15 21.61 20.21
CA ARG A 384 -5.52 20.76 19.08
C ARG A 384 -6.92 21.13 18.60
N PRO A 385 -7.10 21.82 17.46
CA PRO A 385 -8.42 22.29 17.02
C PRO A 385 -9.41 21.15 16.75
N ARG A 386 -8.90 20.02 16.23
CA ARG A 386 -9.67 18.82 15.88
C ARG A 386 -9.08 17.60 16.57
N THR A 387 -9.89 16.59 16.71
CA THR A 387 -9.49 15.24 17.12
C THR A 387 -8.81 14.52 15.96
N LEU A 388 -7.74 13.80 16.23
CA LEU A 388 -7.25 12.78 15.31
C LEU A 388 -7.87 11.44 15.66
N ALA A 389 -8.64 10.88 14.74
CA ALA A 389 -9.14 9.52 14.82
C ALA A 389 -8.16 8.60 14.08
N PHE A 390 -7.86 7.45 14.65
CA PHE A 390 -6.94 6.47 14.08
C PHE A 390 -7.67 5.16 13.86
N TYR A 391 -7.60 4.66 12.62
CA TYR A 391 -8.22 3.41 12.22
C TYR A 391 -7.19 2.46 11.63
N PHE A 392 -7.01 1.30 12.29
CA PHE A 392 -6.15 0.22 11.85
C PHE A 392 -7.04 -0.95 11.42
N ASP A 393 -7.08 -1.26 10.14
CA ASP A 393 -7.85 -2.37 9.60
C ASP A 393 -6.98 -3.61 9.40
N CYS A 394 -7.56 -4.79 9.41
CA CYS A 394 -6.84 -6.04 9.13
C CYS A 394 -7.40 -6.78 7.91
N ARG A 395 -8.25 -6.13 7.10
CA ARG A 395 -8.99 -6.78 6.01
C ARG A 395 -8.41 -6.56 4.62
N HIS A 396 -7.16 -6.08 4.54
CA HIS A 396 -6.55 -5.81 3.24
C HIS A 396 -6.26 -7.10 2.47
N PHE A 397 -5.72 -8.10 3.14
CA PHE A 397 -5.38 -9.41 2.57
C PHE A 397 -6.30 -10.54 3.04
N MET A 398 -7.40 -10.24 3.66
CA MET A 398 -8.41 -11.23 3.98
C MET A 398 -9.19 -11.69 2.74
N PRO A 399 -9.65 -12.95 2.71
CA PRO A 399 -10.54 -13.44 1.66
C PRO A 399 -11.76 -12.54 1.48
N GLY A 400 -12.13 -12.27 0.23
CA GLY A 400 -13.22 -11.35 -0.08
C GLY A 400 -12.79 -9.89 -0.25
N GLY A 401 -11.57 -9.55 0.15
CA GLY A 401 -10.95 -8.25 -0.12
C GLY A 401 -11.57 -7.09 0.60
N GLU A 402 -11.13 -5.95 0.16
CA GLU A 402 -11.53 -4.66 0.68
C GLU A 402 -13.02 -4.38 0.52
N GLY A 403 -13.63 -3.90 1.58
CA GLY A 403 -15.06 -3.64 1.61
C GLY A 403 -15.93 -4.88 1.78
N SER A 404 -15.31 -6.06 1.84
CA SER A 404 -16.01 -7.27 2.27
C SER A 404 -16.33 -7.19 3.74
N TRP A 405 -17.48 -7.78 4.08
CA TRP A 405 -17.94 -7.87 5.45
C TRP A 405 -18.23 -6.51 6.13
N PRO A 406 -19.15 -5.72 5.56
CA PRO A 406 -19.54 -4.43 6.15
C PRO A 406 -20.03 -4.56 7.60
N GLN A 407 -20.51 -5.72 8.01
CA GLN A 407 -20.92 -6.00 9.38
C GLN A 407 -19.77 -5.92 10.40
N TYR A 408 -18.52 -5.96 9.95
CA TYR A 408 -17.32 -5.79 10.79
C TYR A 408 -16.60 -4.46 10.56
N ASP A 409 -17.24 -3.58 9.80
CA ASP A 409 -16.68 -2.26 9.58
C ASP A 409 -17.15 -1.31 10.65
N TYR A 410 -16.20 -0.71 11.37
CA TYR A 410 -16.53 0.19 12.45
C TYR A 410 -17.43 1.34 12.02
N TYR A 411 -17.14 1.97 10.90
CA TYR A 411 -17.92 3.10 10.41
C TYR A 411 -19.21 2.72 9.70
N GLU A 412 -19.34 1.48 9.25
CA GLU A 412 -20.64 0.94 8.84
C GLU A 412 -21.55 0.69 10.04
N ILE A 413 -20.98 0.19 11.14
CA ILE A 413 -21.69 -0.04 12.39
C ILE A 413 -22.06 1.31 13.04
N HIS A 414 -21.16 2.30 12.97
CA HIS A 414 -21.29 3.62 13.61
C HIS A 414 -21.37 4.75 12.57
N LYS A 415 -22.34 4.67 11.65
CA LYS A 415 -22.50 5.65 10.56
C LYS A 415 -22.68 7.10 11.02
N ASP A 416 -23.22 7.31 12.20
CA ASP A 416 -23.37 8.62 12.83
C ASP A 416 -22.02 9.30 13.06
N LYS A 417 -20.96 8.55 13.37
CA LYS A 417 -19.60 9.08 13.61
C LYS A 417 -18.94 9.62 12.33
N LEU A 418 -19.37 9.17 11.15
CA LEU A 418 -18.85 9.70 9.89
C LEU A 418 -19.12 11.20 9.72
N LYS A 419 -20.17 11.72 10.33
CA LYS A 419 -20.54 13.14 10.26
C LYS A 419 -19.50 14.06 10.91
N SER A 420 -18.74 13.54 11.87
CA SER A 420 -17.66 14.28 12.54
C SER A 420 -16.37 14.32 11.72
N ILE A 421 -16.21 13.46 10.72
CA ILE A 421 -14.98 13.37 9.93
C ILE A 421 -14.99 14.44 8.85
N VAL A 422 -14.05 15.38 8.93
CA VAL A 422 -13.92 16.48 7.96
C VAL A 422 -12.93 16.17 6.85
N ALA A 423 -11.95 15.31 7.12
CA ALA A 423 -10.98 14.86 6.14
C ALA A 423 -10.39 13.50 6.53
N THR A 424 -9.83 12.81 5.53
CA THR A 424 -9.15 11.52 5.72
C THR A 424 -7.70 11.59 5.24
N LEU A 425 -6.81 10.86 5.91
CA LEU A 425 -5.40 10.71 5.55
C LEU A 425 -5.00 9.23 5.67
N GLY A 426 -4.81 8.58 4.53
CA GLY A 426 -4.39 7.19 4.45
C GLY A 426 -2.89 7.07 4.22
N MET A 427 -2.27 5.98 4.68
CA MET A 427 -0.84 5.77 4.50
C MET A 427 -0.45 4.30 4.50
N GLU A 428 0.40 3.95 3.53
CA GLU A 428 1.00 2.63 3.39
C GLU A 428 2.29 2.69 2.56
N HIS A 429 3.09 1.63 2.54
CA HIS A 429 4.25 1.46 1.65
C HIS A 429 5.28 2.58 1.78
N MET A 430 5.77 2.79 2.97
CA MET A 430 6.67 3.91 3.27
C MET A 430 8.11 3.44 3.49
N GLY A 431 9.08 4.30 3.15
CA GLY A 431 10.50 4.04 3.39
C GLY A 431 11.11 2.91 2.54
N GLY A 432 10.43 2.45 1.50
CA GLY A 432 10.92 1.34 0.68
C GLY A 432 12.08 1.72 -0.22
N ARG A 433 13.14 0.90 -0.25
CA ARG A 433 14.22 1.02 -1.22
C ARG A 433 13.84 0.34 -2.53
N GLN A 434 14.33 0.90 -3.62
CA GLN A 434 14.25 0.25 -4.93
C GLN A 434 15.10 -1.02 -4.96
N THR A 435 14.64 -1.98 -5.73
CA THR A 435 15.34 -3.23 -5.95
C THR A 435 15.69 -3.42 -7.40
N VAL A 436 16.79 -4.09 -7.65
CA VAL A 436 17.29 -4.37 -8.99
C VAL A 436 17.71 -5.83 -9.11
N GLU A 437 17.41 -6.44 -10.25
CA GLU A 437 17.98 -7.72 -10.61
C GLU A 437 19.38 -7.49 -11.21
N THR A 438 20.36 -8.19 -10.71
CA THR A 438 21.78 -8.04 -11.06
C THR A 438 22.41 -9.39 -11.40
N GLY A 439 23.69 -9.38 -11.74
CA GLY A 439 24.44 -10.59 -12.07
C GLY A 439 24.12 -11.17 -13.46
N PRO A 440 24.75 -12.30 -13.83
CA PRO A 440 24.53 -12.94 -15.11
C PRO A 440 23.07 -13.34 -15.30
N GLY A 441 22.46 -12.89 -16.39
CA GLY A 441 21.05 -13.16 -16.69
C GLY A 441 20.04 -12.49 -15.74
N GLY A 442 20.47 -11.56 -14.87
CA GLY A 442 19.60 -10.95 -13.87
C GLY A 442 19.17 -11.91 -12.76
N ASN A 443 19.97 -12.90 -12.46
CA ASN A 443 19.59 -13.99 -11.54
C ASN A 443 19.94 -13.72 -10.08
N THR A 444 20.51 -12.56 -9.79
CA THR A 444 20.72 -12.06 -8.43
C THR A 444 19.87 -10.81 -8.21
N TYR A 445 19.73 -10.41 -6.97
CA TYR A 445 18.86 -9.38 -6.53
C TYR A 445 19.58 -8.52 -5.48
N ALA A 446 19.42 -7.20 -5.56
CA ALA A 446 20.01 -6.27 -4.64
C ALA A 446 19.10 -5.06 -4.42
N TYR A 447 19.28 -4.38 -3.30
CA TYR A 447 18.69 -3.06 -3.07
C TYR A 447 19.54 -1.98 -3.71
N SER A 448 18.89 -0.93 -4.19
CA SER A 448 19.59 0.24 -4.71
C SER A 448 20.43 0.90 -3.63
N THR A 449 21.62 1.33 -4.02
CA THR A 449 22.53 2.14 -3.19
C THR A 449 22.43 3.63 -3.50
N GLU A 450 21.59 4.01 -4.47
CA GLU A 450 21.36 5.39 -4.83
C GLU A 450 20.65 6.16 -3.70
N THR A 451 20.80 7.48 -3.70
CA THR A 451 20.06 8.34 -2.78
C THR A 451 18.59 8.39 -3.15
N PRO A 452 17.70 8.78 -2.20
CA PRO A 452 16.27 8.96 -2.51
C PRO A 452 16.03 9.85 -3.74
N GLU A 453 16.72 10.98 -3.85
CA GLU A 453 16.58 11.93 -4.95
C GLU A 453 16.97 11.31 -6.30
N ASN A 454 17.94 10.42 -6.31
CA ASN A 454 18.43 9.72 -7.50
C ASN A 454 17.66 8.42 -7.81
N GLY A 455 16.57 8.16 -7.11
CA GLY A 455 15.74 6.99 -7.37
C GLY A 455 16.08 5.75 -6.54
N GLY A 456 16.87 5.91 -5.46
CA GLY A 456 17.20 4.81 -4.58
C GLY A 456 16.06 4.27 -3.74
N VAL A 457 14.94 5.00 -3.70
CA VAL A 457 13.72 4.63 -2.97
C VAL A 457 12.51 4.63 -3.90
N ILE A 458 11.44 3.98 -3.47
CA ILE A 458 10.15 4.02 -4.17
C ILE A 458 9.54 5.41 -4.11
N THR A 459 8.79 5.77 -5.13
CA THR A 459 8.10 7.06 -5.20
C THR A 459 6.92 7.09 -4.24
N SER A 460 6.75 8.21 -3.54
CA SER A 460 5.55 8.49 -2.76
C SER A 460 4.44 8.97 -3.69
N LEU A 461 3.48 8.11 -3.97
CA LEU A 461 2.30 8.48 -4.72
C LEU A 461 1.23 9.00 -3.76
N MET A 462 0.95 10.29 -3.86
CA MET A 462 -0.10 10.96 -3.08
C MET A 462 -1.37 11.04 -3.92
N ASP A 463 -2.39 10.29 -3.56
CA ASP A 463 -3.69 10.32 -4.22
C ASP A 463 -4.58 11.36 -3.54
N VAL A 464 -4.87 12.45 -4.25
CA VAL A 464 -5.73 13.54 -3.76
C VAL A 464 -7.12 13.37 -4.34
N TYR A 465 -8.09 13.26 -3.46
CA TYR A 465 -9.46 13.05 -3.86
C TYR A 465 -10.06 14.30 -4.50
N ASN A 466 -10.64 14.10 -5.68
CA ASN A 466 -11.50 15.06 -6.37
C ASN A 466 -10.84 16.37 -6.82
N ASN A 467 -9.56 16.37 -7.18
CA ASN A 467 -8.85 17.54 -7.71
C ASN A 467 -8.92 18.80 -6.82
N ASN A 468 -9.05 18.64 -5.53
CA ASN A 468 -9.06 19.77 -4.61
C ASN A 468 -7.69 20.44 -4.59
N ILE A 469 -7.61 21.65 -5.15
CA ILE A 469 -6.35 22.38 -5.30
C ILE A 469 -5.66 22.66 -3.95
N TRP A 470 -6.44 22.91 -2.91
CA TRP A 470 -5.89 23.13 -1.58
C TRP A 470 -5.18 21.89 -1.03
N LEU A 471 -5.77 20.70 -1.22
CA LEU A 471 -5.16 19.43 -0.82
C LEU A 471 -3.87 19.18 -1.60
N VAL A 472 -3.85 19.46 -2.90
CA VAL A 472 -2.65 19.34 -3.75
C VAL A 472 -1.54 20.23 -3.22
N GLU A 473 -1.85 21.50 -2.93
CA GLU A 473 -0.89 22.46 -2.41
C GLU A 473 -0.45 22.14 -0.98
N ALA A 474 -1.34 21.57 -0.16
CA ALA A 474 -0.98 21.10 1.17
C ALA A 474 0.08 19.99 1.09
N VAL A 475 -0.09 19.04 0.16
CA VAL A 475 0.94 18.02 -0.09
C VAL A 475 2.27 18.65 -0.52
N ALA A 476 2.23 19.64 -1.43
CA ALA A 476 3.43 20.34 -1.86
C ALA A 476 4.15 21.04 -0.71
N ARG A 477 3.41 21.77 0.11
CA ARG A 477 3.98 22.42 1.30
C ARG A 477 4.61 21.40 2.24
N ALA A 478 3.90 20.33 2.55
CA ALA A 478 4.37 19.28 3.45
C ALA A 478 5.65 18.61 2.93
N ALA A 479 5.70 18.30 1.64
CA ALA A 479 6.88 17.70 1.02
C ALA A 479 8.07 18.66 1.02
N THR A 480 7.84 19.93 0.63
CA THR A 480 8.88 20.96 0.59
C THR A 480 9.45 21.28 1.97
N ASP A 481 8.58 21.52 2.93
CA ASP A 481 8.99 21.93 4.30
C ASP A 481 9.76 20.80 5.03
N ASN A 482 9.50 19.54 4.69
CA ASN A 482 10.11 18.39 5.35
C ASN A 482 11.17 17.68 4.50
N HIS A 483 11.62 18.29 3.40
CA HIS A 483 12.60 17.70 2.49
C HIS A 483 12.26 16.27 2.07
N TRP A 484 10.98 16.02 1.81
CA TRP A 484 10.47 14.73 1.39
C TRP A 484 10.57 14.61 -0.14
N PRO A 485 11.55 13.87 -0.66
CA PRO A 485 11.77 13.76 -2.10
C PRO A 485 10.83 12.74 -2.74
N ARG A 486 10.79 12.73 -4.08
CA ARG A 486 10.06 11.76 -4.88
C ARG A 486 8.57 11.67 -4.54
N VAL A 487 7.92 12.81 -4.54
CA VAL A 487 6.47 12.91 -4.32
C VAL A 487 5.77 13.19 -5.63
N ASP A 488 4.88 12.30 -6.02
CA ASP A 488 3.95 12.51 -7.11
C ASP A 488 2.54 12.66 -6.56
N VAL A 489 1.83 13.68 -7.02
CA VAL A 489 0.43 13.91 -6.62
C VAL A 489 -0.48 13.56 -7.78
N LYS A 490 -1.36 12.64 -7.52
CA LYS A 490 -2.36 12.17 -8.44
C LYS A 490 -3.72 12.70 -8.02
N CYS A 491 -4.30 13.50 -8.87
CA CYS A 491 -5.65 14.00 -8.65
C CYS A 491 -6.65 13.06 -9.31
N GLY A 492 -7.32 12.25 -8.51
CA GLY A 492 -8.31 11.30 -8.99
C GLY A 492 -9.51 12.00 -9.61
N ASN A 493 -9.88 11.60 -10.82
CA ASN A 493 -11.17 11.91 -11.35
C ASN A 493 -12.17 10.97 -10.68
N SER A 494 -13.09 11.51 -9.92
CA SER A 494 -14.07 10.76 -9.14
C SER A 494 -15.21 10.14 -9.95
N GLY A 495 -14.98 9.88 -11.22
CA GLY A 495 -15.96 9.18 -12.05
C GLY A 495 -16.13 7.71 -11.63
N PRO A 496 -17.34 7.14 -11.76
CA PRO A 496 -17.53 5.71 -11.57
C PRO A 496 -16.63 4.94 -12.54
N GLY A 497 -15.83 4.03 -12.03
CA GLY A 497 -14.91 3.20 -12.82
C GLY A 497 -13.49 3.75 -12.98
N VAL A 498 -13.20 4.95 -12.55
CA VAL A 498 -11.83 5.39 -12.35
C VAL A 498 -11.37 4.85 -11.01
N ASN A 499 -10.38 3.99 -11.03
CA ASN A 499 -9.75 3.52 -9.82
C ASN A 499 -9.13 4.70 -9.09
N GLY A 500 -9.87 5.30 -8.20
CA GLY A 500 -9.32 6.07 -7.10
C GLY A 500 -8.63 5.08 -6.17
N GLY A 501 -7.67 4.35 -6.74
CA GLY A 501 -7.24 3.09 -6.20
C GLY A 501 -6.33 3.17 -5.03
N PHE A 502 -5.82 4.34 -4.70
CA PHE A 502 -4.76 4.39 -3.72
C PHE A 502 -4.97 5.45 -2.65
N GLN A 503 -6.18 5.71 -2.27
CA GLN A 503 -6.41 6.48 -1.06
C GLN A 503 -5.94 5.68 0.16
N GLY A 504 -4.61 5.38 0.18
CA GLY A 504 -4.04 4.48 1.15
C GLY A 504 -4.94 3.30 1.34
N GLN A 505 -5.09 2.45 0.43
CA GLN A 505 -5.95 1.25 0.33
C GLN A 505 -6.66 0.80 1.61
N VAL A 506 -6.85 1.71 2.52
CA VAL A 506 -7.46 1.48 3.79
C VAL A 506 -8.93 1.71 3.63
N LYS A 507 -9.55 0.72 3.90
CA LYS A 507 -10.89 0.32 3.69
C LYS A 507 -11.88 1.15 4.41
N SER A 508 -13.01 1.00 3.97
CA SER A 508 -14.27 1.48 4.47
C SER A 508 -14.39 2.99 4.60
N PRO A 509 -13.85 3.71 5.58
CA PRO A 509 -14.07 5.16 5.63
C PRO A 509 -13.39 5.88 4.46
N MET A 510 -12.24 5.40 4.00
CA MET A 510 -11.54 5.98 2.85
C MET A 510 -12.25 5.66 1.54
N ASN A 511 -12.64 4.41 1.31
CA ASN A 511 -13.42 4.01 0.16
C ASN A 511 -14.82 4.63 0.14
N LYS A 512 -15.39 4.89 1.32
CA LYS A 512 -16.67 5.58 1.48
C LYS A 512 -16.56 7.09 1.48
N GLY A 513 -15.37 7.65 1.49
CA GLY A 513 -15.16 9.09 1.29
C GLY A 513 -15.90 9.62 0.07
N ARG A 514 -15.99 8.83 -1.01
CA ARG A 514 -16.81 9.15 -2.17
C ARG A 514 -18.30 9.16 -1.87
N GLU A 515 -18.78 8.15 -1.18
CA GLU A 515 -20.19 8.01 -0.82
C GLU A 515 -20.61 9.13 0.13
N TYR A 516 -19.79 9.41 1.13
CA TYR A 516 -20.03 10.43 2.14
C TYR A 516 -19.45 11.80 1.78
N LYS A 517 -18.78 11.93 0.62
CA LYS A 517 -18.15 13.16 0.16
C LYS A 517 -17.14 13.74 1.15
N ILE A 518 -16.39 12.87 1.80
CA ILE A 518 -15.31 13.28 2.70
C ILE A 518 -14.04 13.49 1.88
N PRO A 519 -13.41 14.68 1.92
CA PRO A 519 -12.16 14.93 1.25
C PRO A 519 -11.03 14.08 1.87
N GLY A 520 -10.09 13.65 1.04
CA GLY A 520 -9.03 12.79 1.53
C GLY A 520 -7.74 12.85 0.72
N ILE A 521 -6.69 12.48 1.37
CA ILE A 521 -5.36 12.25 0.80
C ILE A 521 -4.93 10.83 1.20
N GLY A 522 -4.35 10.09 0.27
CA GLY A 522 -3.74 8.80 0.55
C GLY A 522 -2.30 8.77 0.07
N LEU A 523 -1.41 8.21 0.87
CA LEU A 523 -0.06 7.85 0.47
C LEU A 523 0.01 6.36 0.21
N ALA A 524 0.50 5.98 -0.96
CA ALA A 524 1.02 4.64 -1.20
C ALA A 524 2.39 4.78 -1.85
N GLY A 525 3.38 4.06 -1.35
CA GLY A 525 4.64 3.96 -2.06
C GLY A 525 4.40 3.20 -3.36
N ASP A 526 4.76 3.80 -4.49
CA ASP A 526 4.60 3.15 -5.79
C ASP A 526 5.82 3.45 -6.67
N TRP A 527 6.13 2.54 -7.56
CA TRP A 527 6.65 2.50 -8.88
C TRP A 527 7.93 3.34 -9.24
N PRO A 528 8.69 3.06 -10.31
CA PRO A 528 8.29 2.32 -11.51
C PRO A 528 8.77 0.87 -11.63
N GLY A 529 9.60 0.33 -10.84
CA GLY A 529 10.11 -1.01 -11.04
C GLY A 529 10.20 -1.84 -9.79
N GLY A 530 10.11 -1.19 -8.64
CA GLY A 530 10.40 -1.80 -7.37
C GLY A 530 9.19 -2.34 -6.61
N TRP A 531 7.98 -1.99 -7.01
CA TRP A 531 6.80 -2.27 -6.22
C TRP A 531 6.64 -3.75 -5.88
N THR A 532 6.75 -4.59 -6.86
CA THR A 532 6.64 -6.04 -6.69
C THR A 532 7.80 -6.62 -5.88
N GLN A 533 8.96 -6.04 -6.01
CA GLN A 533 10.20 -6.56 -5.45
C GLN A 533 10.46 -6.04 -4.03
N THR A 534 10.09 -4.80 -3.76
CA THR A 534 10.37 -4.15 -2.48
C THR A 534 9.40 -4.56 -1.39
N PHE A 535 8.12 -4.73 -1.72
CA PHE A 535 7.10 -4.97 -0.70
C PHE A 535 7.14 -6.32 -0.04
N ALA A 536 7.58 -7.29 -0.76
CA ALA A 536 7.44 -8.64 -0.31
C ALA A 536 8.67 -9.15 0.44
N GLN A 537 9.60 -8.27 0.74
CA GLN A 537 10.85 -8.68 1.36
C GLN A 537 10.80 -8.46 2.87
N VAL A 538 10.83 -9.53 3.61
CA VAL A 538 11.17 -9.53 5.02
C VAL A 538 12.68 -9.73 5.10
N ASP A 539 13.44 -8.69 5.32
CA ASP A 539 14.89 -8.77 5.45
C ASP A 539 15.29 -9.38 6.78
N THR A 540 16.37 -10.13 6.79
CA THR A 540 16.53 -11.10 7.84
C THR A 540 17.87 -11.17 8.53
N GLU A 541 18.99 -11.08 7.84
CA GLU A 541 20.26 -11.45 8.49
C GLU A 541 21.04 -10.27 9.06
N ALA A 542 20.87 -9.09 8.51
CA ALA A 542 21.61 -7.89 8.91
C ALA A 542 20.74 -6.65 9.06
N GLY A 543 19.44 -6.83 9.24
CA GLY A 543 18.46 -5.74 9.33
C GLY A 543 17.67 -5.53 8.04
N PRO A 544 16.70 -4.61 8.07
CA PRO A 544 15.79 -4.37 6.95
C PRO A 544 16.47 -3.56 5.82
N HIS A 545 17.25 -4.22 4.98
CA HIS A 545 17.96 -3.57 3.86
C HIS A 545 17.05 -2.97 2.80
N GLY A 546 15.80 -3.45 2.71
CA GLY A 546 14.75 -2.89 1.85
C GLY A 546 14.11 -1.62 2.40
N PHE A 547 14.57 -1.14 3.56
CA PHE A 547 14.00 0.01 4.26
C PHE A 547 15.02 1.13 4.39
N ASP A 548 14.58 2.36 4.16
CA ASP A 548 15.33 3.60 4.38
C ASP A 548 14.67 4.40 5.50
N GLU A 549 15.29 4.38 6.67
CA GLU A 549 14.75 5.00 7.88
C GLU A 549 14.72 6.53 7.80
N ASN A 550 15.63 7.14 7.07
CA ASN A 550 15.64 8.60 6.89
C ASN A 550 14.50 9.03 5.98
N TYR A 551 14.32 8.33 4.86
CA TYR A 551 13.21 8.59 3.95
C TYR A 551 11.86 8.37 4.62
N PHE A 552 11.72 7.30 5.41
CA PHE A 552 10.50 7.05 6.20
C PHE A 552 10.19 8.22 7.15
N VAL A 553 11.19 8.73 7.88
CA VAL A 553 11.00 9.85 8.81
C VAL A 553 10.60 11.14 8.07
N GLN A 554 11.16 11.40 6.89
CA GLN A 554 10.74 12.52 6.05
C GLN A 554 9.27 12.39 5.61
N GLN A 555 8.84 11.19 5.23
CA GLN A 555 7.45 10.89 4.89
C GLN A 555 6.54 11.09 6.11
N VAL A 556 6.91 10.57 7.28
CA VAL A 556 6.13 10.74 8.52
C VAL A 556 6.04 12.20 8.92
N ALA A 557 7.12 12.98 8.78
CA ALA A 557 7.10 14.42 9.05
C ALA A 557 6.14 15.17 8.11
N GLY A 558 6.20 14.87 6.82
CA GLY A 558 5.27 15.44 5.84
C GLY A 558 3.81 15.09 6.14
N LEU A 559 3.52 13.83 6.46
CA LEU A 559 2.17 13.38 6.84
C LEU A 559 1.71 14.02 8.17
N THR A 560 2.62 14.23 9.11
CA THR A 560 2.32 14.94 10.38
C THR A 560 1.95 16.40 10.10
N GLN A 561 2.67 17.07 9.21
CA GLN A 561 2.33 18.42 8.78
C GLN A 561 0.96 18.46 8.09
N LEU A 562 0.69 17.51 7.18
CA LEU A 562 -0.61 17.39 6.52
C LEU A 562 -1.76 17.20 7.53
N ALA A 563 -1.58 16.32 8.50
CA ALA A 563 -2.55 16.16 9.58
C ALA A 563 -2.77 17.47 10.34
N GLY A 564 -1.71 18.22 10.61
CA GLY A 564 -1.76 19.53 11.23
C GLY A 564 -2.50 20.58 10.39
N GLU A 565 -2.23 20.63 9.10
CA GLU A 565 -2.95 21.53 8.18
C GLU A 565 -4.44 21.17 8.10
N LEU A 566 -4.77 19.87 8.05
CA LEU A 566 -6.15 19.39 8.07
C LEU A 566 -6.86 19.70 9.40
N MET A 567 -6.14 19.81 10.51
CA MET A 567 -6.71 20.24 11.78
C MET A 567 -7.07 21.73 11.80
N LEU A 568 -6.36 22.57 11.04
CA LEU A 568 -6.51 24.03 11.05
C LEU A 568 -7.41 24.55 9.95
N VAL A 569 -7.47 23.85 8.82
CA VAL A 569 -8.16 24.32 7.63
C VAL A 569 -9.67 24.44 7.88
N LYS A 570 -10.29 25.45 7.31
CA LYS A 570 -11.75 25.57 7.34
C LYS A 570 -12.39 24.46 6.51
N PRO A 571 -13.47 23.82 6.98
CA PRO A 571 -14.13 22.75 6.21
C PRO A 571 -14.49 23.14 4.78
N LEU A 572 -14.93 24.39 4.57
CA LEU A 572 -15.26 24.89 3.23
C LEU A 572 -14.07 24.88 2.26
N THR A 573 -12.83 25.08 2.75
CA THR A 573 -11.62 25.06 1.92
C THR A 573 -11.34 23.67 1.37
N ILE A 574 -11.61 22.62 2.14
CA ILE A 574 -11.45 21.22 1.73
C ILE A 574 -12.74 20.62 1.17
N ASP A 575 -13.77 21.41 0.94
CA ASP A 575 -15.04 20.96 0.37
C ASP A 575 -14.83 20.41 -1.06
N LEU A 576 -15.29 19.20 -1.28
CA LEU A 576 -15.18 18.52 -2.58
C LEU A 576 -15.92 19.24 -3.71
N GLY A 577 -16.87 20.10 -3.40
CA GLY A 577 -17.59 20.90 -4.40
C GLY A 577 -16.67 21.83 -5.18
N TRP A 578 -15.64 22.38 -4.57
CA TRP A 578 -14.60 23.16 -5.27
C TRP A 578 -13.82 22.30 -6.27
N GLY A 579 -13.42 21.11 -5.85
CA GLY A 579 -12.76 20.16 -6.75
C GLY A 579 -13.66 19.68 -7.87
N ALA A 580 -14.97 19.53 -7.62
CA ALA A 580 -15.94 19.15 -8.63
C ALA A 580 -16.07 20.19 -9.77
N ILE A 581 -16.04 21.49 -9.46
CA ILE A 581 -16.01 22.56 -10.47
C ILE A 581 -14.78 22.40 -11.36
N LYS A 582 -13.58 22.30 -10.76
CA LYS A 582 -12.32 22.14 -11.49
C LYS A 582 -12.36 20.88 -12.37
N SER A 583 -12.78 19.77 -11.80
CA SER A 583 -12.89 18.51 -12.53
C SER A 583 -13.83 18.61 -13.73
N ALA A 584 -14.99 19.19 -13.55
CA ALA A 584 -15.97 19.34 -14.64
C ALA A 584 -15.44 20.21 -15.78
N ILE A 585 -14.68 21.29 -15.48
CA ILE A 585 -14.02 22.12 -16.51
C ILE A 585 -12.94 21.32 -17.23
N ASN A 586 -12.10 20.59 -16.49
CA ASN A 586 -10.98 19.83 -17.05
C ASN A 586 -11.43 18.67 -17.92
N THR A 587 -12.52 18.00 -17.55
CA THR A 587 -13.00 16.80 -18.25
C THR A 587 -13.99 17.10 -19.38
N ALA A 588 -14.40 18.35 -19.55
CA ALA A 588 -15.23 18.75 -20.67
C ALA A 588 -14.55 18.40 -21.99
N ALA A 589 -15.27 17.74 -22.89
CA ALA A 589 -14.76 17.45 -24.23
C ALA A 589 -14.58 18.76 -25.02
N ASP A 590 -13.74 18.79 -26.03
CA ASP A 590 -13.57 19.98 -26.85
C ASP A 590 -14.86 20.38 -27.58
N SER A 591 -15.72 19.42 -27.89
CA SER A 591 -17.06 19.64 -28.42
C SER A 591 -18.03 20.30 -27.44
N ASP A 592 -17.72 20.29 -26.14
CA ASP A 592 -18.55 20.95 -25.11
C ASP A 592 -18.31 22.48 -25.06
N PHE A 593 -17.34 22.98 -25.82
CA PHE A 593 -17.04 24.41 -25.91
C PHE A 593 -17.64 25.02 -27.19
N VAL A 594 -18.13 26.26 -27.07
CA VAL A 594 -18.76 26.99 -28.20
C VAL A 594 -17.81 27.12 -29.41
N ALA A 595 -16.53 27.29 -29.16
CA ALA A 595 -15.49 27.28 -30.19
C ALA A 595 -14.57 26.06 -29.98
N ALA A 596 -14.98 24.90 -30.47
CA ALA A 596 -14.24 23.65 -30.27
C ALA A 596 -12.76 23.74 -30.69
N ALA A 597 -12.44 24.47 -31.75
CA ALA A 597 -11.06 24.72 -32.17
C ALA A 597 -10.23 25.56 -31.18
N LYS A 598 -10.88 26.25 -30.25
CA LYS A 598 -10.28 27.04 -29.15
C LYS A 598 -10.61 26.49 -27.77
N ALA A 599 -11.07 25.26 -27.69
CA ALA A 599 -11.48 24.64 -26.41
C ALA A 599 -10.38 24.70 -25.34
N GLY A 600 -9.13 24.50 -25.72
CA GLY A 600 -7.98 24.60 -24.81
C GLY A 600 -7.81 26.00 -24.20
N GLU A 601 -8.00 27.06 -25.00
CA GLU A 601 -7.94 28.45 -24.52
C GLU A 601 -9.12 28.78 -23.60
N GLN A 602 -10.34 28.36 -23.99
CA GLN A 602 -11.55 28.57 -23.21
C GLN A 602 -11.49 27.82 -21.87
N ARG A 603 -11.04 26.56 -21.88
CA ARG A 603 -10.81 25.76 -20.65
C ARG A 603 -9.82 26.44 -19.72
N LYS A 604 -8.67 26.90 -20.26
CA LYS A 604 -7.65 27.62 -19.49
C LYS A 604 -8.20 28.90 -18.86
N ALA A 605 -9.02 29.65 -19.57
CA ALA A 605 -9.66 30.87 -19.07
C ALA A 605 -10.62 30.56 -17.91
N LEU A 606 -11.48 29.55 -18.05
CA LEU A 606 -12.38 29.11 -16.98
C LEU A 606 -11.61 28.62 -15.74
N LEU A 607 -10.55 27.86 -15.92
CA LEU A 607 -9.71 27.41 -14.81
C LEU A 607 -9.02 28.57 -14.09
N ALA A 608 -8.56 29.59 -14.80
CA ALA A 608 -7.96 30.77 -14.19
C ALA A 608 -8.96 31.50 -13.28
N GLN A 609 -10.20 31.66 -13.72
CA GLN A 609 -11.27 32.25 -12.92
C GLN A 609 -11.64 31.39 -11.71
N TYR A 610 -11.72 30.09 -11.90
CA TYR A 610 -11.92 29.16 -10.80
C TYR A 610 -10.82 29.29 -9.74
N VAL A 611 -9.55 29.31 -10.14
CA VAL A 611 -8.42 29.46 -9.22
C VAL A 611 -8.49 30.79 -8.47
N ALA A 612 -8.84 31.88 -9.15
CA ALA A 612 -9.02 33.16 -8.48
C ALA A 612 -10.13 33.14 -7.43
N ALA A 613 -11.28 32.55 -7.75
CA ALA A 613 -12.38 32.38 -6.81
C ALA A 613 -11.96 31.53 -5.60
N PHE A 614 -11.30 30.41 -5.85
CA PHE A 614 -10.82 29.52 -4.80
C PHE A 614 -9.81 30.22 -3.88
N ARG A 615 -8.86 30.99 -4.42
CA ARG A 615 -7.88 31.75 -3.65
C ARG A 615 -8.51 32.83 -2.76
N HIS A 616 -9.54 33.49 -3.26
CA HIS A 616 -10.28 34.44 -2.43
C HIS A 616 -10.98 33.73 -1.26
N MET A 617 -11.62 32.61 -1.51
CA MET A 617 -12.26 31.81 -0.46
C MET A 617 -11.23 31.32 0.57
N GLU A 618 -10.11 30.78 0.14
CA GLU A 618 -9.02 30.30 1.00
C GLU A 618 -8.49 31.42 1.92
N SER A 619 -8.41 32.63 1.38
CA SER A 619 -8.01 33.84 2.12
C SER A 619 -9.14 34.45 2.95
N ALA A 620 -10.27 33.77 3.11
CA ALA A 620 -11.46 34.25 3.82
C ALA A 620 -12.07 35.54 3.25
N LYS A 621 -11.84 35.84 1.96
CA LYS A 621 -12.41 36.95 1.22
C LYS A 621 -13.67 36.50 0.50
N ASN A 622 -14.71 36.16 1.29
CA ASN A 622 -15.92 35.54 0.75
C ASN A 622 -16.67 36.41 -0.27
N ALA A 623 -16.66 37.74 -0.10
CA ALA A 623 -17.31 38.65 -1.05
C ALA A 623 -16.64 38.63 -2.42
N GLU A 624 -15.30 38.66 -2.45
CA GLU A 624 -14.48 38.56 -3.66
C GLU A 624 -14.62 37.18 -4.29
N ALA A 625 -14.65 36.11 -3.48
CA ALA A 625 -14.89 34.75 -3.97
C ALA A 625 -16.24 34.61 -4.66
N ARG A 626 -17.31 35.19 -4.07
CA ARG A 626 -18.64 35.24 -4.68
C ARG A 626 -18.67 35.99 -5.99
N THR A 627 -17.97 37.13 -6.08
CA THR A 627 -17.85 37.91 -7.32
C THR A 627 -17.18 37.07 -8.39
N ALA A 628 -16.02 36.48 -8.07
CA ALA A 628 -15.28 35.66 -9.03
C ALA A 628 -16.06 34.41 -9.48
N LEU A 629 -16.87 33.77 -8.62
CA LEU A 629 -17.76 32.68 -9.01
C LEU A 629 -18.90 33.14 -9.95
N LYS A 630 -19.45 34.33 -9.74
CA LYS A 630 -20.45 34.90 -10.66
C LYS A 630 -19.85 35.19 -12.03
N ASP A 631 -18.61 35.71 -12.06
CA ASP A 631 -17.85 35.93 -13.29
C ASP A 631 -17.60 34.61 -14.02
N LEU A 632 -17.24 33.56 -13.26
CA LEU A 632 -17.10 32.20 -13.79
C LEU A 632 -18.42 31.70 -14.42
N THR A 633 -19.57 31.89 -13.74
CA THR A 633 -20.89 31.54 -14.28
C THR A 633 -21.17 32.27 -15.61
N THR A 634 -20.82 33.55 -15.70
CA THR A 634 -20.95 34.36 -16.91
C THR A 634 -20.08 33.79 -18.04
N SER A 635 -18.84 33.46 -17.72
CA SER A 635 -17.90 32.90 -18.69
C SER A 635 -18.29 31.47 -19.14
N ILE A 636 -18.87 30.66 -18.26
CA ILE A 636 -19.48 29.37 -18.64
C ILE A 636 -20.59 29.60 -19.68
N SER A 637 -21.42 30.63 -19.48
CA SER A 637 -22.52 30.94 -20.42
C SER A 637 -22.06 31.31 -21.81
N SER A 638 -20.87 31.90 -21.94
CA SER A 638 -20.30 32.33 -23.25
C SER A 638 -19.35 31.31 -23.88
N SER A 639 -18.79 30.41 -23.08
CA SER A 639 -17.71 29.50 -23.53
C SER A 639 -18.15 28.05 -23.69
N VAL A 640 -19.21 27.64 -23.03
CA VAL A 640 -19.70 26.24 -22.99
C VAL A 640 -21.02 26.13 -23.73
N VAL A 641 -21.23 25.04 -24.48
CA VAL A 641 -22.48 24.81 -25.21
C VAL A 641 -23.68 24.71 -24.26
N PRO A 642 -24.88 25.17 -24.68
CA PRO A 642 -26.04 25.26 -23.79
C PRO A 642 -26.38 23.98 -23.02
N GLU A 643 -26.23 22.83 -23.65
CA GLU A 643 -26.56 21.52 -23.09
C GLU A 643 -25.69 21.14 -21.89
N LYS A 644 -24.48 21.71 -21.79
CA LYS A 644 -23.52 21.44 -20.72
C LYS A 644 -23.48 22.52 -19.65
N GLN A 645 -24.00 23.72 -19.95
CA GLN A 645 -23.97 24.85 -19.01
C GLN A 645 -24.68 24.56 -17.70
N ALA A 646 -25.84 23.89 -17.74
CA ALA A 646 -26.65 23.65 -16.55
C ALA A 646 -25.89 22.90 -15.46
N THR A 647 -25.15 21.85 -15.83
CA THR A 647 -24.36 21.05 -14.91
C THR A 647 -23.24 21.86 -14.26
N LEU A 648 -22.46 22.62 -15.06
CA LEU A 648 -21.37 23.44 -14.55
C LEU A 648 -21.87 24.59 -13.67
N LYS A 649 -22.93 25.28 -14.10
CA LYS A 649 -23.54 26.37 -13.31
C LYS A 649 -24.05 25.89 -11.99
N LYS A 650 -24.72 24.72 -11.95
CA LYS A 650 -25.17 24.13 -10.69
C LYS A 650 -24.05 23.93 -9.69
N LEU A 651 -22.89 23.40 -10.13
CA LEU A 651 -21.74 23.24 -9.24
C LEU A 651 -21.24 24.57 -8.68
N VAL A 652 -21.24 25.63 -9.50
CA VAL A 652 -20.85 26.98 -9.06
C VAL A 652 -21.87 27.56 -8.10
N ASP A 653 -23.16 27.41 -8.39
CA ASP A 653 -24.27 27.91 -7.55
C ASP A 653 -24.27 27.22 -6.18
N ASP A 654 -23.99 25.91 -6.13
CA ASP A 654 -23.86 25.15 -4.88
C ASP A 654 -22.72 25.72 -4.00
N GLN A 655 -21.64 26.22 -4.59
CA GLN A 655 -20.57 26.88 -3.83
C GLN A 655 -20.92 28.33 -3.45
N LEU A 656 -21.61 29.07 -4.32
CA LEU A 656 -22.11 30.40 -4.00
C LEU A 656 -23.03 30.36 -2.78
N ALA A 657 -23.90 29.34 -2.68
CA ALA A 657 -24.78 29.16 -1.54
C ALA A 657 -24.03 28.92 -0.22
N LYS A 658 -22.88 28.24 -0.26
CA LYS A 658 -22.04 27.95 0.92
C LYS A 658 -21.24 29.17 1.40
N LEU A 659 -20.98 30.12 0.54
CA LEU A 659 -20.24 31.33 0.90
C LEU A 659 -21.11 32.38 1.62
N GLY A 660 -22.37 32.16 1.75
CA GLY A 660 -23.35 33.00 2.47
C GLY A 660 -23.92 34.12 1.64
#